data_5ceae135d2645317ef4cbc4c13424d05
#
_entry.id   5ceae135d2645317ef4cbc4c13424d05
#
_cell.length_a   1.000
_cell.length_b   1.000
_cell.length_c   1.000
_cell.angle_alpha   90.00
_cell.angle_beta   90.00
_cell.angle_gamma   90.00
#
_symmetry.space_group_name_H-M   'P 1'
#
loop_
_entity.id
_entity.type
_entity.pdbx_description
1 polymer ?
#
loop_
_entity_poly.entity_id
_entity_poly.type
_entity_poly.pdbx_seq_one_letter_code
_entity_poly.pdbx_strand_id
1 'polypeptide(L)'
;MTTAFRVFHHAPRPIQISEFKDAVDAVCRPRFPTARFARPQRIVLAISGGVDSMALAFLMTKAVRSFRGMKVADNPVHGVLALVVDHKLRDGSDHEASEVAKELRKLDIKASVSALSWKEEKRQGLNPRQLPNVEGLARTYRYRALGRYCSYHGSNSLFFAHHSDDQYETVLMRLLGGHGYRGLQGIREANSIPECYDLHGVYKSGLLDDQLRSAPALSFRPALKELKHLRRRIRDELTLEKANLLDDIPQDLIQSYPGSEEVRELSDVPFLKPLEVEDGGVMIYRPLMEFDKDRLIATCEANKIPWVEDATNKDPTLTTRNAIRHLVRNHTLPKALQKPAILSLAKRSKERTELEEAEASRYLIREAVIKDFDPNVGTLLIEFPKLRNFNKRFKRRSLHPDNELRKDHRRLVMTIAVRKLIDFVTPEYHLPPLSNLEKVVNTLVPGMTPDANTTPKAFTAAGVYFDPIVRGTSIKWLLSRAPYTSTQPLPIAKLYLPPSYLSPPLNTEEEFTEAPEAFSHKGWARCKLFDGRFWIRIGRNRWPMWQVHPYRAEYAKAFRKALPPLRKARLEKLLKHYAPGKIRYTLPAIYGVERKRDPYSQHISTTLTLLALPTLGIRVPGLERWVKYDDPPDKGEATSGGGERPMFNYELFNHNKLQQQRGRAPLPLPKPR
;
A
#
# COMPACT_ATOMS: atom_id res chain seq x y z
N MET A 1 -10.91 41.23 -46.32
CA MET A 1 -9.48 41.06 -46.03
C MET A 1 -9.33 40.29 -44.73
N THR A 2 -9.10 39.00 -44.82
CA THR A 2 -8.92 38.10 -43.66
C THR A 2 -7.44 38.07 -43.31
N THR A 3 -7.06 38.78 -42.28
CA THR A 3 -5.72 38.73 -41.71
C THR A 3 -5.49 37.34 -41.12
N ALA A 4 -4.75 36.51 -41.84
CA ALA A 4 -4.25 35.26 -41.36
C ALA A 4 -3.27 35.54 -40.24
N PHE A 5 -3.65 35.22 -38.98
CA PHE A 5 -2.72 35.19 -37.87
C PHE A 5 -1.68 34.09 -38.16
N ARG A 6 -0.47 34.49 -38.56
CA ARG A 6 0.70 33.62 -38.59
C ARG A 6 0.99 33.19 -37.15
N VAL A 7 0.60 31.97 -36.82
CA VAL A 7 1.07 31.31 -35.58
C VAL A 7 2.57 31.05 -35.78
N PHE A 8 3.39 31.87 -35.15
CA PHE A 8 4.83 31.61 -35.07
C PHE A 8 5.04 30.36 -34.22
N HIS A 9 5.25 29.23 -34.86
CA HIS A 9 5.74 28.03 -34.18
C HIS A 9 7.20 28.27 -33.76
N HIS A 10 7.40 28.75 -32.56
CA HIS A 10 8.73 28.75 -31.99
C HIS A 10 9.20 27.29 -31.81
N ALA A 11 10.45 27.02 -32.22
CA ALA A 11 11.06 25.73 -31.99
C ALA A 11 10.98 25.35 -30.47
N PRO A 12 10.64 24.11 -30.15
CA PRO A 12 10.48 23.69 -28.76
C PRO A 12 11.80 23.92 -28.01
N ARG A 13 11.71 24.58 -26.84
CA ARG A 13 12.88 24.87 -26.01
C ARG A 13 13.23 23.69 -25.15
N PRO A 14 14.52 23.33 -25.00
CA PRO A 14 14.98 22.35 -24.04
C PRO A 14 14.46 22.68 -22.62
N ILE A 15 14.22 21.65 -21.82
CA ILE A 15 13.81 21.81 -20.43
C ILE A 15 14.98 22.28 -19.60
N GLN A 16 14.81 23.39 -18.88
CA GLN A 16 15.81 23.88 -17.95
C GLN A 16 15.84 23.05 -16.67
N ILE A 17 17.03 22.91 -16.06
CA ILE A 17 17.19 22.10 -14.85
C ILE A 17 16.40 22.68 -13.67
N SER A 18 16.25 24.00 -13.58
CA SER A 18 15.39 24.67 -12.58
C SER A 18 13.91 24.30 -12.75
N GLU A 19 13.38 24.41 -13.98
CA GLU A 19 12.00 24.02 -14.28
C GLU A 19 11.72 22.54 -13.92
N PHE A 20 12.69 21.67 -14.24
CA PHE A 20 12.57 20.26 -13.89
C PHE A 20 12.61 20.04 -12.37
N LYS A 21 13.49 20.76 -11.65
CA LYS A 21 13.53 20.68 -10.18
C LYS A 21 12.21 21.11 -9.55
N ASP A 22 11.63 22.22 -10.03
CA ASP A 22 10.34 22.72 -9.55
C ASP A 22 9.22 21.69 -9.78
N ALA A 23 9.23 21.01 -10.93
CA ALA A 23 8.31 19.91 -11.22
C ALA A 23 8.53 18.70 -10.29
N VAL A 24 9.76 18.35 -9.96
CA VAL A 24 10.06 17.31 -8.97
C VAL A 24 9.53 17.70 -7.60
N ASP A 25 9.77 18.92 -7.14
CA ASP A 25 9.32 19.41 -5.84
C ASP A 25 7.77 19.44 -5.75
N ALA A 26 7.11 19.81 -6.83
CA ALA A 26 5.64 19.83 -6.90
C ALA A 26 5.02 18.44 -6.77
N VAL A 27 5.66 17.43 -7.36
CA VAL A 27 5.14 16.05 -7.40
C VAL A 27 5.58 15.23 -6.18
N CYS A 28 6.80 15.45 -5.69
CA CYS A 28 7.40 14.68 -4.59
C CYS A 28 7.08 15.30 -3.23
N ARG A 29 5.81 15.37 -2.88
CA ARG A 29 5.38 15.93 -1.58
C ARG A 29 5.93 15.11 -0.41
N PRO A 30 6.19 15.76 0.75
CA PRO A 30 6.61 15.08 1.97
C PRO A 30 5.64 13.94 2.35
N ARG A 31 6.22 12.83 2.82
CA ARG A 31 5.45 11.69 3.34
C ARG A 31 5.44 11.73 4.86
N PHE A 32 4.34 11.29 5.44
CA PHE A 32 4.25 11.11 6.88
C PHE A 32 4.47 9.62 7.23
N PRO A 33 5.19 9.32 8.33
CA PRO A 33 5.95 10.25 9.16
C PRO A 33 7.20 10.76 8.44
N THR A 34 7.43 12.08 8.56
CA THR A 34 8.68 12.66 8.05
C THR A 34 9.83 12.21 8.94
N ALA A 35 10.85 11.64 8.34
CA ALA A 35 12.04 11.26 9.08
C ALA A 35 12.85 12.52 9.47
N ARG A 36 13.02 12.74 10.76
CA ARG A 36 13.79 13.88 11.27
C ARG A 36 15.28 13.79 10.94
N PHE A 37 15.78 12.57 10.76
CA PHE A 37 17.17 12.26 10.44
C PHE A 37 17.23 11.28 9.27
N ALA A 38 16.49 11.57 8.21
CA ALA A 38 16.51 10.75 7.02
C ALA A 38 17.95 10.65 6.50
N ARG A 39 18.42 9.42 6.31
CA ARG A 39 19.69 9.20 5.60
C ARG A 39 19.50 9.55 4.14
N PRO A 40 20.55 10.09 3.52
CA PRO A 40 20.54 10.27 2.09
C PRO A 40 20.20 8.95 1.40
N GLN A 41 19.20 8.98 0.52
CA GLN A 41 18.74 7.81 -0.19
C GLN A 41 19.08 7.88 -1.68
N ARG A 42 19.13 6.71 -2.30
CA ARG A 42 19.17 6.60 -3.76
C ARG A 42 17.76 6.63 -4.30
N ILE A 43 17.59 7.26 -5.44
CA ILE A 43 16.33 7.22 -6.21
C ILE A 43 16.50 6.28 -7.40
N VAL A 44 15.41 5.67 -7.85
CA VAL A 44 15.42 4.73 -8.97
C VAL A 44 14.64 5.30 -10.15
N LEU A 45 15.22 5.20 -11.34
CA LEU A 45 14.58 5.56 -12.60
C LEU A 45 14.18 4.28 -13.35
N ALA A 46 12.94 4.23 -13.84
CA ALA A 46 12.48 3.19 -14.75
C ALA A 46 12.78 3.64 -16.18
N ILE A 47 13.74 3.02 -16.82
CA ILE A 47 14.25 3.41 -18.13
C ILE A 47 13.87 2.37 -19.17
N SER A 48 13.33 2.83 -20.30
CA SER A 48 13.01 2.02 -21.47
C SER A 48 13.98 2.21 -22.64
N GLY A 49 14.83 3.23 -22.58
CA GLY A 49 15.73 3.60 -23.69
C GLY A 49 15.13 4.63 -24.65
N GLY A 50 13.81 4.85 -24.64
CA GLY A 50 13.17 5.86 -25.46
C GLY A 50 13.49 7.29 -25.01
N VAL A 51 13.28 8.27 -25.90
CA VAL A 51 13.63 9.68 -25.71
C VAL A 51 13.15 10.24 -24.35
N ASP A 52 11.91 9.92 -23.94
CA ASP A 52 11.31 10.43 -22.72
C ASP A 52 12.09 9.95 -21.48
N SER A 53 12.43 8.66 -21.45
CA SER A 53 13.15 8.05 -20.34
C SER A 53 14.63 8.49 -20.29
N MET A 54 15.26 8.72 -21.44
CA MET A 54 16.63 9.23 -21.52
C MET A 54 16.70 10.70 -21.12
N ALA A 55 15.72 11.51 -21.51
CA ALA A 55 15.58 12.88 -21.04
C ALA A 55 15.41 12.95 -19.52
N LEU A 56 14.54 12.09 -18.92
CA LEU A 56 14.37 11.98 -17.47
C LEU A 56 15.71 11.65 -16.78
N ALA A 57 16.46 10.67 -17.32
CA ALA A 57 17.75 10.24 -16.78
C ALA A 57 18.74 11.41 -16.73
N PHE A 58 18.87 12.15 -17.83
CA PHE A 58 19.74 13.32 -17.91
C PHE A 58 19.30 14.42 -16.94
N LEU A 59 18.04 14.84 -17.01
CA LEU A 59 17.52 15.94 -16.18
C LEU A 59 17.68 15.64 -14.68
N MET A 60 17.35 14.40 -14.26
CA MET A 60 17.46 13.99 -12.87
C MET A 60 18.92 14.00 -12.38
N THR A 61 19.83 13.46 -13.17
CA THR A 61 21.26 13.45 -12.81
C THR A 61 21.82 14.84 -12.70
N LYS A 62 21.50 15.71 -13.66
CA LYS A 62 21.90 17.11 -13.64
C LYS A 62 21.30 17.86 -12.46
N ALA A 63 20.00 17.64 -12.15
CA ALA A 63 19.36 18.28 -11.00
C ALA A 63 20.01 17.87 -9.67
N VAL A 64 20.27 16.57 -9.45
CA VAL A 64 20.95 16.09 -8.24
C VAL A 64 22.36 16.66 -8.08
N ARG A 65 23.08 16.88 -9.19
CA ARG A 65 24.42 17.48 -9.17
C ARG A 65 24.41 18.98 -8.98
N SER A 66 23.48 19.68 -9.66
CA SER A 66 23.42 21.15 -9.63
C SER A 66 22.86 21.67 -8.31
N PHE A 67 21.92 20.97 -7.71
CA PHE A 67 21.28 21.36 -6.46
C PHE A 67 21.79 20.50 -5.30
N ARG A 68 22.90 20.93 -4.66
CA ARG A 68 23.45 20.23 -3.48
C ARG A 68 22.38 20.10 -2.39
N GLY A 69 22.16 18.87 -1.92
CA GLY A 69 21.13 18.57 -0.90
C GLY A 69 19.71 18.51 -1.44
N MET A 70 19.51 18.30 -2.76
CA MET A 70 18.20 18.04 -3.33
C MET A 70 17.46 16.96 -2.53
N LYS A 71 16.20 17.22 -2.22
CA LYS A 71 15.33 16.30 -1.48
C LYS A 71 14.25 15.74 -2.39
N VAL A 72 13.87 14.50 -2.14
CA VAL A 72 12.71 13.84 -2.72
C VAL A 72 11.85 13.34 -1.56
N ALA A 73 10.62 13.81 -1.45
CA ALA A 73 9.71 13.51 -0.34
C ALA A 73 10.37 13.71 1.04
N ASP A 74 11.05 14.88 1.23
CA ASP A 74 11.85 15.30 2.37
C ASP A 74 13.13 14.50 2.64
N ASN A 75 13.43 13.48 1.86
CA ASN A 75 14.66 12.71 2.02
C ASN A 75 15.77 13.24 1.12
N PRO A 76 16.96 13.55 1.65
CA PRO A 76 18.09 13.95 0.83
C PRO A 76 18.46 12.86 -0.20
N VAL A 77 18.78 13.27 -1.41
CA VAL A 77 19.19 12.35 -2.48
C VAL A 77 20.69 12.36 -2.61
N HIS A 78 21.35 11.19 -2.54
CA HIS A 78 22.79 11.08 -2.72
C HIS A 78 23.21 10.35 -4.00
N GLY A 79 22.26 9.81 -4.76
CA GLY A 79 22.57 9.13 -6.00
C GLY A 79 21.36 8.68 -6.79
N VAL A 80 21.59 8.47 -8.07
CA VAL A 80 20.59 8.02 -9.04
C VAL A 80 20.95 6.61 -9.50
N LEU A 81 19.95 5.73 -9.48
CA LEU A 81 20.02 4.37 -10.02
C LEU A 81 19.05 4.26 -11.18
N ALA A 82 19.35 3.41 -12.16
CA ALA A 82 18.45 3.10 -13.25
C ALA A 82 18.22 1.60 -13.37
N LEU A 83 17.00 1.20 -13.65
CA LEU A 83 16.67 -0.16 -14.04
C LEU A 83 16.06 -0.16 -15.43
N VAL A 84 16.72 -0.89 -16.34
CA VAL A 84 16.20 -1.23 -17.66
C VAL A 84 15.55 -2.60 -17.56
N VAL A 85 14.27 -2.71 -17.90
CA VAL A 85 13.54 -3.99 -17.86
C VAL A 85 13.43 -4.54 -19.27
N ASP A 86 14.11 -5.66 -19.51
CA ASP A 86 14.01 -6.41 -20.75
C ASP A 86 12.83 -7.39 -20.67
N HIS A 87 11.83 -7.18 -21.50
CA HIS A 87 10.61 -7.99 -21.50
C HIS A 87 10.80 -9.39 -22.10
N LYS A 88 11.88 -9.65 -22.85
CA LYS A 88 12.15 -10.93 -23.54
C LYS A 88 11.02 -11.39 -24.47
N LEU A 89 10.29 -10.45 -25.05
CA LEU A 89 9.19 -10.70 -25.98
C LEU A 89 9.59 -10.56 -27.45
N ARG A 90 10.76 -10.02 -27.76
CA ARG A 90 11.31 -9.92 -29.11
C ARG A 90 12.78 -10.28 -29.12
N ASP A 91 13.26 -10.71 -30.26
CA ASP A 91 14.67 -11.06 -30.43
C ASP A 91 15.52 -9.78 -30.45
N GLY A 92 16.73 -9.83 -29.88
CA GLY A 92 17.62 -8.67 -29.75
C GLY A 92 17.28 -7.69 -28.61
N SER A 93 16.19 -7.90 -27.86
CA SER A 93 15.81 -7.01 -26.75
C SER A 93 16.84 -6.93 -25.62
N ASP A 94 17.64 -7.97 -25.44
CA ASP A 94 18.75 -8.01 -24.48
C ASP A 94 19.92 -7.13 -24.91
N HIS A 95 20.25 -7.15 -26.20
CA HIS A 95 21.28 -6.28 -26.74
C HIS A 95 20.87 -4.80 -26.60
N GLU A 96 19.64 -4.45 -26.99
CA GLU A 96 19.11 -3.09 -26.82
C GLU A 96 19.15 -2.64 -25.36
N ALA A 97 18.68 -3.49 -24.43
CA ALA A 97 18.70 -3.15 -23.00
C ALA A 97 20.12 -2.94 -22.47
N SER A 98 21.08 -3.73 -22.98
CA SER A 98 22.50 -3.61 -22.61
C SER A 98 23.12 -2.32 -23.15
N GLU A 99 22.81 -1.92 -24.40
CA GLU A 99 23.25 -0.65 -24.97
C GLU A 99 22.67 0.55 -24.21
N VAL A 100 21.38 0.54 -23.91
CA VAL A 100 20.77 1.57 -23.06
C VAL A 100 21.49 1.67 -21.71
N ALA A 101 21.81 0.55 -21.09
CA ALA A 101 22.54 0.57 -19.82
C ALA A 101 23.97 1.13 -19.96
N LYS A 102 24.63 0.94 -21.09
CA LYS A 102 25.95 1.55 -21.38
C LYS A 102 25.84 3.06 -21.53
N GLU A 103 24.83 3.55 -22.26
CA GLU A 103 24.59 5.00 -22.43
C GLU A 103 24.27 5.67 -21.08
N LEU A 104 23.48 5.02 -20.22
CA LEU A 104 23.22 5.54 -18.87
C LEU A 104 24.48 5.64 -18.01
N ARG A 105 25.43 4.71 -18.15
CA ARG A 105 26.70 4.78 -17.44
C ARG A 105 27.56 5.95 -17.89
N LYS A 106 27.49 6.36 -19.16
CA LYS A 106 28.15 7.60 -19.66
C LYS A 106 27.57 8.84 -19.01
N LEU A 107 26.31 8.81 -18.59
CA LEU A 107 25.68 9.87 -17.80
C LEU A 107 26.00 9.77 -16.28
N ASP A 108 26.90 8.84 -15.90
CA ASP A 108 27.27 8.54 -14.51
C ASP A 108 26.08 8.05 -13.67
N ILE A 109 25.21 7.25 -14.30
CA ILE A 109 24.10 6.57 -13.62
C ILE A 109 24.47 5.09 -13.49
N LYS A 110 24.37 4.56 -12.27
CA LYS A 110 24.50 3.11 -12.06
C LYS A 110 23.27 2.42 -12.63
N ALA A 111 23.41 1.87 -13.84
CA ALA A 111 22.34 1.19 -14.55
C ALA A 111 22.47 -0.34 -14.43
N SER A 112 21.35 -1.00 -14.21
CA SER A 112 21.19 -2.44 -14.19
C SER A 112 20.15 -2.88 -15.24
N VAL A 113 20.31 -4.08 -15.79
CA VAL A 113 19.31 -4.68 -16.67
C VAL A 113 18.64 -5.85 -15.94
N SER A 114 17.33 -5.94 -16.01
CA SER A 114 16.54 -7.04 -15.45
C SER A 114 15.70 -7.68 -16.54
N ALA A 115 16.00 -8.91 -16.90
CA ALA A 115 15.18 -9.71 -17.81
C ALA A 115 13.95 -10.27 -17.09
N LEU A 116 12.77 -10.16 -17.71
CA LEU A 116 11.56 -10.77 -17.19
C LEU A 116 11.61 -12.30 -17.38
N SER A 117 11.12 -13.01 -16.38
CA SER A 117 11.05 -14.46 -16.38
C SER A 117 9.64 -14.92 -16.77
N TRP A 118 9.54 -15.66 -17.86
CA TRP A 118 8.33 -16.30 -18.37
C TRP A 118 8.34 -17.81 -18.08
N LYS A 119 9.00 -18.23 -16.98
CA LYS A 119 9.19 -19.66 -16.67
C LYS A 119 7.86 -20.38 -16.41
N GLU A 120 6.93 -19.71 -15.75
CA GLU A 120 5.63 -20.30 -15.38
C GLU A 120 4.80 -20.58 -16.63
N GLU A 121 4.68 -19.62 -17.54
CA GLU A 121 3.95 -19.77 -18.80
C GLU A 121 4.56 -20.86 -19.67
N LYS A 122 5.90 -20.91 -19.75
CA LYS A 122 6.62 -21.94 -20.49
C LYS A 122 6.43 -23.34 -19.91
N ARG A 123 6.35 -23.47 -18.57
CA ARG A 123 6.03 -24.75 -17.91
C ARG A 123 4.64 -25.25 -18.26
N GLN A 124 3.70 -24.33 -18.45
CA GLN A 124 2.34 -24.65 -18.89
C GLN A 124 2.25 -24.91 -20.42
N GLY A 125 3.39 -24.92 -21.12
CA GLY A 125 3.44 -25.10 -22.57
C GLY A 125 2.97 -23.88 -23.37
N LEU A 126 2.81 -22.71 -22.72
CA LEU A 126 2.33 -21.50 -23.36
C LEU A 126 3.48 -20.67 -23.95
N ASN A 127 3.28 -20.16 -25.15
CA ASN A 127 4.20 -19.18 -25.76
C ASN A 127 3.84 -17.77 -25.23
N PRO A 128 4.74 -17.10 -24.49
CA PRO A 128 4.46 -15.78 -23.94
C PRO A 128 4.05 -14.75 -24.98
N ARG A 129 4.56 -14.83 -26.20
CA ARG A 129 4.26 -13.89 -27.30
C ARG A 129 2.81 -14.01 -27.81
N GLN A 130 2.17 -15.15 -27.59
CA GLN A 130 0.83 -15.47 -28.11
C GLN A 130 -0.27 -15.37 -27.03
N LEU A 131 0.09 -14.95 -25.82
CA LEU A 131 -0.88 -14.80 -24.74
C LEU A 131 -1.84 -13.64 -25.02
N PRO A 132 -3.15 -13.82 -24.85
CA PRO A 132 -4.14 -12.76 -25.13
C PRO A 132 -4.00 -11.55 -24.16
N ASN A 133 -3.38 -11.74 -23.00
CA ASN A 133 -3.17 -10.72 -21.97
C ASN A 133 -1.68 -10.42 -21.74
N VAL A 134 -0.82 -10.64 -22.74
CA VAL A 134 0.64 -10.48 -22.62
C VAL A 134 1.05 -9.09 -22.11
N GLU A 135 0.39 -8.03 -22.57
CA GLU A 135 0.67 -6.67 -22.14
C GLU A 135 0.41 -6.49 -20.62
N GLY A 136 -0.72 -7.02 -20.14
CA GLY A 136 -1.06 -6.99 -18.71
C GLY A 136 -0.07 -7.77 -17.85
N LEU A 137 0.32 -8.96 -18.26
CA LEU A 137 1.32 -9.78 -17.56
C LEU A 137 2.70 -9.14 -17.59
N ALA A 138 3.14 -8.65 -18.76
CA ALA A 138 4.42 -7.95 -18.91
C ALA A 138 4.46 -6.69 -18.02
N ARG A 139 3.34 -5.97 -17.93
CA ARG A 139 3.19 -4.83 -17.01
C ARG A 139 3.34 -5.27 -15.55
N THR A 140 2.66 -6.33 -15.14
CA THR A 140 2.74 -6.87 -13.77
C THR A 140 4.18 -7.28 -13.44
N TYR A 141 4.83 -8.05 -14.29
CA TYR A 141 6.20 -8.49 -14.07
C TYR A 141 7.20 -7.31 -14.05
N ARG A 142 7.00 -6.31 -14.90
CA ARG A 142 7.81 -5.09 -14.91
C ARG A 142 7.70 -4.33 -13.57
N TYR A 143 6.49 -4.12 -13.05
CA TYR A 143 6.33 -3.44 -11.75
C TYR A 143 6.94 -4.24 -10.62
N ARG A 144 6.79 -5.57 -10.64
CA ARG A 144 7.42 -6.43 -9.62
C ARG A 144 8.95 -6.41 -9.69
N ALA A 145 9.54 -6.39 -10.89
CA ALA A 145 10.98 -6.24 -11.07
C ALA A 145 11.48 -4.89 -10.54
N LEU A 146 10.81 -3.79 -10.90
CA LEU A 146 11.10 -2.44 -10.41
C LEU A 146 10.96 -2.34 -8.89
N GLY A 147 9.89 -2.90 -8.32
CA GLY A 147 9.65 -2.90 -6.89
C GLY A 147 10.71 -3.68 -6.11
N ARG A 148 11.10 -4.87 -6.58
CA ARG A 148 12.18 -5.65 -5.98
C ARG A 148 13.53 -4.93 -6.05
N TYR A 149 13.82 -4.28 -7.16
CA TYR A 149 15.04 -3.48 -7.31
C TYR A 149 15.08 -2.31 -6.34
N CYS A 150 13.97 -1.58 -6.20
CA CYS A 150 13.84 -0.52 -5.20
C CYS A 150 14.06 -1.04 -3.78
N SER A 151 13.41 -2.15 -3.43
CA SER A 151 13.55 -2.79 -2.10
C SER A 151 14.99 -3.23 -1.83
N TYR A 152 15.65 -3.84 -2.82
CA TYR A 152 17.05 -4.28 -2.71
C TYR A 152 18.02 -3.12 -2.42
N HIS A 153 17.79 -1.99 -3.07
CA HIS A 153 18.62 -0.79 -2.89
C HIS A 153 18.15 0.15 -1.77
N GLY A 154 17.09 -0.21 -1.05
CA GLY A 154 16.52 0.62 0.01
C GLY A 154 15.95 1.95 -0.50
N SER A 155 15.47 1.99 -1.76
CA SER A 155 14.86 3.16 -2.36
C SER A 155 13.34 3.10 -2.22
N ASN A 156 12.74 4.16 -1.73
CA ASN A 156 11.29 4.31 -1.67
C ASN A 156 10.71 5.22 -2.78
N SER A 157 11.55 5.66 -3.70
CA SER A 157 11.20 6.62 -4.76
C SER A 157 11.58 6.10 -6.13
N LEU A 158 10.58 5.89 -6.97
CA LEU A 158 10.69 5.37 -8.34
C LEU A 158 10.15 6.40 -9.32
N PHE A 159 10.91 6.76 -10.34
CA PHE A 159 10.55 7.77 -11.31
C PHE A 159 10.23 7.18 -12.67
N PHE A 160 9.15 7.69 -13.29
CA PHE A 160 8.71 7.35 -14.64
C PHE A 160 8.66 8.60 -15.51
N ALA A 161 8.95 8.42 -16.79
CA ALA A 161 9.04 9.49 -17.78
C ALA A 161 7.71 9.78 -18.51
N HIS A 162 6.55 9.54 -17.89
CA HIS A 162 5.28 9.92 -18.49
C HIS A 162 5.18 11.44 -18.60
N HIS A 163 4.68 11.92 -19.74
CA HIS A 163 4.60 13.34 -20.10
C HIS A 163 3.17 13.76 -20.50
N SER A 164 2.98 15.02 -20.92
CA SER A 164 1.66 15.58 -21.23
C SER A 164 0.92 14.84 -22.35
N ASP A 165 1.65 14.34 -23.35
CA ASP A 165 1.04 13.60 -24.45
C ASP A 165 0.53 12.22 -24.00
N ASP A 166 1.24 11.52 -23.10
CA ASP A 166 0.75 10.29 -22.48
C ASP A 166 -0.55 10.53 -21.69
N GLN A 167 -0.62 11.69 -21.01
CA GLN A 167 -1.82 12.11 -20.29
C GLN A 167 -2.96 12.31 -21.27
N TYR A 168 -2.73 13.06 -22.34
CA TYR A 168 -3.71 13.29 -23.39
C TYR A 168 -4.24 12.00 -23.98
N GLU A 169 -3.35 11.09 -24.42
CA GLU A 169 -3.69 9.77 -24.95
C GLU A 169 -4.55 8.98 -23.96
N THR A 170 -4.13 8.93 -22.71
CA THR A 170 -4.82 8.16 -21.66
C THR A 170 -6.22 8.71 -21.38
N VAL A 171 -6.38 10.02 -21.32
CA VAL A 171 -7.68 10.65 -21.06
C VAL A 171 -8.60 10.47 -22.26
N LEU A 172 -8.08 10.62 -23.47
CA LEU A 172 -8.84 10.40 -24.69
C LEU A 172 -9.33 8.95 -24.82
N MET A 173 -8.45 7.96 -24.55
CA MET A 173 -8.84 6.55 -24.49
C MET A 173 -9.97 6.30 -23.50
N ARG A 174 -9.88 6.88 -22.32
CA ARG A 174 -10.89 6.72 -21.27
C ARG A 174 -12.20 7.42 -21.62
N LEU A 175 -12.12 8.56 -22.27
CA LEU A 175 -13.30 9.29 -22.77
C LEU A 175 -14.05 8.45 -23.83
N LEU A 176 -13.33 7.89 -24.79
CA LEU A 176 -13.87 6.97 -25.79
C LEU A 176 -14.43 5.67 -25.17
N GLY A 177 -13.84 5.21 -24.08
CA GLY A 177 -14.34 4.08 -23.30
C GLY A 177 -15.50 4.39 -22.37
N GLY A 178 -16.10 5.60 -22.43
CA GLY A 178 -17.26 5.99 -21.63
C GLY A 178 -16.98 6.17 -20.13
N HIS A 179 -15.74 6.40 -19.74
CA HIS A 179 -15.42 6.59 -18.32
C HIS A 179 -15.94 7.94 -17.83
N GLY A 180 -16.55 7.95 -16.64
CA GLY A 180 -16.95 9.18 -15.97
C GLY A 180 -15.76 10.02 -15.47
N TYR A 181 -16.03 11.24 -14.98
CA TYR A 181 -15.00 12.21 -14.59
C TYR A 181 -13.92 11.63 -13.63
N ARG A 182 -14.26 10.69 -12.74
CA ARG A 182 -13.28 10.03 -11.87
C ARG A 182 -12.25 9.18 -12.64
N GLY A 183 -12.62 8.63 -13.79
CA GLY A 183 -11.71 7.96 -14.71
C GLY A 183 -10.91 8.95 -15.55
N LEU A 184 -11.51 10.11 -15.90
CA LEU A 184 -10.91 11.12 -16.77
C LEU A 184 -9.80 11.96 -16.11
N GLN A 185 -9.45 11.72 -14.84
CA GLN A 185 -8.24 12.31 -14.23
C GLN A 185 -6.94 11.91 -14.94
N GLY A 186 -6.98 10.83 -15.72
CA GLY A 186 -5.80 10.31 -16.43
C GLY A 186 -4.78 9.64 -15.52
N ILE A 187 -3.52 9.87 -15.82
CA ILE A 187 -2.37 9.33 -15.08
C ILE A 187 -2.15 10.18 -13.82
N ARG A 188 -1.92 9.54 -12.68
CA ARG A 188 -1.58 10.26 -11.44
C ARG A 188 -0.10 10.63 -11.42
N GLU A 189 0.21 11.85 -10.98
CA GLU A 189 1.59 12.34 -10.84
C GLU A 189 2.38 11.55 -9.80
N ALA A 190 1.72 11.16 -8.71
CA ALA A 190 2.29 10.33 -7.67
C ALA A 190 1.30 9.25 -7.22
N ASN A 191 1.78 8.02 -7.07
CA ASN A 191 1.00 6.90 -6.51
C ASN A 191 1.91 5.80 -5.98
N SER A 192 1.39 4.97 -5.06
CA SER A 192 2.07 3.75 -4.63
C SER A 192 2.26 2.81 -5.84
N ILE A 193 3.36 2.05 -5.84
CA ILE A 193 3.64 1.11 -6.92
C ILE A 193 2.52 0.06 -7.01
N PRO A 194 1.92 -0.17 -8.18
CA PRO A 194 0.91 -1.20 -8.34
C PRO A 194 1.53 -2.60 -8.51
N GLU A 195 0.71 -3.63 -8.58
CA GLU A 195 1.09 -5.01 -8.92
C GLU A 195 2.09 -5.68 -7.95
N CYS A 196 2.33 -5.04 -6.79
CA CYS A 196 3.31 -5.48 -5.80
C CYS A 196 2.68 -5.75 -4.44
N TYR A 197 1.39 -6.06 -4.40
CA TYR A 197 0.56 -6.15 -3.18
C TYR A 197 1.11 -7.12 -2.13
N ASP A 198 1.78 -8.19 -2.57
CA ASP A 198 2.37 -9.25 -1.75
C ASP A 198 3.88 -9.06 -1.48
N LEU A 199 4.45 -7.93 -1.88
CA LEU A 199 5.87 -7.62 -1.67
C LEU A 199 6.04 -6.66 -0.49
N HIS A 200 6.47 -7.20 0.67
CA HIS A 200 6.80 -6.41 1.84
C HIS A 200 7.96 -5.44 1.55
N GLY A 201 7.89 -4.24 2.10
CA GLY A 201 8.85 -3.17 1.81
C GLY A 201 8.64 -2.46 0.47
N VAL A 202 7.63 -2.88 -0.32
CA VAL A 202 7.35 -2.36 -1.66
C VAL A 202 5.97 -1.74 -1.74
N TYR A 203 4.91 -2.51 -1.50
CA TYR A 203 3.54 -2.00 -1.58
C TYR A 203 3.05 -1.53 -0.22
N LYS A 204 3.03 -0.21 0.01
CA LYS A 204 2.48 0.42 1.22
C LYS A 204 2.96 -0.19 2.54
N SER A 205 4.15 -0.75 2.55
CA SER A 205 4.70 -1.46 3.71
C SER A 205 6.21 -1.22 3.83
N GLY A 206 6.78 -1.53 5.01
CA GLY A 206 8.23 -1.51 5.25
C GLY A 206 8.73 -0.35 6.09
N LEU A 207 7.87 0.50 6.63
CA LEU A 207 8.28 1.59 7.53
C LEU A 207 8.99 1.04 8.77
N LEU A 208 8.47 -0.04 9.35
CA LEU A 208 9.08 -0.69 10.51
C LEU A 208 10.40 -1.36 10.20
N ASP A 209 10.54 -1.99 9.03
CA ASP A 209 11.83 -2.55 8.62
C ASP A 209 12.91 -1.47 8.61
N ASP A 210 12.56 -0.24 8.28
CA ASP A 210 13.47 0.89 8.37
C ASP A 210 13.77 1.28 9.83
N GLN A 211 12.78 1.27 10.70
CA GLN A 211 12.95 1.58 12.12
C GLN A 211 13.82 0.55 12.86
N LEU A 212 13.73 -0.72 12.45
CA LEU A 212 14.53 -1.80 13.03
C LEU A 212 15.99 -1.83 12.55
N ARG A 213 16.35 -1.03 11.57
CA ARG A 213 17.75 -0.90 11.14
C ARG A 213 18.57 -0.20 12.22
N SER A 214 19.83 -0.60 12.36
CA SER A 214 20.80 0.03 13.29
C SER A 214 20.93 1.55 13.05
N ALA A 215 20.58 2.01 11.85
CA ALA A 215 20.55 3.40 11.45
C ALA A 215 19.37 3.59 10.46
N PRO A 216 18.17 3.75 10.97
CA PRO A 216 16.98 3.88 10.17
C PRO A 216 16.97 5.18 9.36
N ALA A 217 16.56 5.10 8.08
CA ALA A 217 16.43 6.28 7.21
C ALA A 217 15.16 7.07 7.51
N LEU A 218 14.10 6.40 7.98
CA LEU A 218 12.78 6.97 8.17
C LEU A 218 12.35 7.02 9.65
N SER A 219 13.21 6.61 10.61
CA SER A 219 12.80 6.60 12.01
C SER A 219 12.68 8.01 12.58
N PHE A 220 11.52 8.28 13.08
CA PHE A 220 11.20 9.46 13.83
C PHE A 220 11.09 9.11 15.32
N ARG A 221 12.03 9.61 16.14
CA ARG A 221 11.91 9.58 17.60
C ARG A 221 11.58 11.01 18.07
N PRO A 222 10.30 11.37 18.16
CA PRO A 222 9.92 12.71 18.56
C PRO A 222 10.34 12.99 20.01
N ALA A 223 10.75 14.23 20.29
CA ALA A 223 10.96 14.69 21.66
C ALA A 223 9.65 14.64 22.45
N LEU A 224 9.69 14.52 23.78
CA LEU A 224 8.50 14.43 24.64
C LEU A 224 7.45 15.53 24.39
N LYS A 225 7.89 16.74 24.09
CA LYS A 225 7.00 17.87 23.72
C LYS A 225 6.28 17.59 22.39
N GLU A 226 7.00 17.07 21.41
CA GLU A 226 6.47 16.73 20.09
C GLU A 226 5.55 15.50 20.15
N LEU A 227 5.89 14.51 20.98
CA LEU A 227 5.00 13.38 21.28
C LEU A 227 3.66 13.84 21.87
N LYS A 228 3.69 14.78 22.82
CA LYS A 228 2.46 15.37 23.39
C LYS A 228 1.65 16.12 22.32
N HIS A 229 2.33 16.86 21.45
CA HIS A 229 1.67 17.59 20.36
C HIS A 229 1.12 16.65 19.29
N LEU A 230 1.90 15.64 18.90
CA LEU A 230 1.47 14.61 17.96
C LEU A 230 0.29 13.80 18.50
N ARG A 231 0.29 13.44 19.79
CA ARG A 231 -0.84 12.79 20.48
C ARG A 231 -2.10 13.63 20.48
N ARG A 232 -1.97 14.94 20.74
CA ARG A 232 -3.10 15.87 20.68
C ARG A 232 -3.65 15.91 19.27
N ARG A 233 -2.79 16.11 18.24
CA ARG A 233 -3.21 16.09 16.83
C ARG A 233 -3.85 14.77 16.43
N ILE A 234 -3.26 13.64 16.78
CA ILE A 234 -3.82 12.31 16.47
C ILE A 234 -5.18 12.14 17.16
N ARG A 235 -5.32 12.59 18.40
CA ARG A 235 -6.60 12.57 19.12
C ARG A 235 -7.63 13.46 18.44
N ASP A 236 -7.24 14.67 18.10
CA ASP A 236 -8.09 15.66 17.45
C ASP A 236 -8.46 15.22 16.01
N GLU A 237 -7.53 14.58 15.29
CA GLU A 237 -7.73 14.10 13.92
C GLU A 237 -8.50 12.78 13.84
N LEU A 238 -8.34 11.88 14.79
CA LEU A 238 -8.95 10.54 14.80
C LEU A 238 -10.05 10.38 15.83
N THR A 239 -10.23 11.34 16.80
CA THR A 239 -11.14 11.23 17.92
C THR A 239 -11.03 9.90 18.68
N LEU A 240 -9.84 9.33 18.69
CA LEU A 240 -9.53 8.13 19.44
C LEU A 240 -9.29 8.51 20.91
N GLU A 241 -10.37 8.69 21.69
CA GLU A 241 -10.29 9.04 23.11
C GLU A 241 -9.53 8.02 23.98
N LYS A 242 -9.22 6.83 23.47
CA LYS A 242 -8.61 5.72 24.23
C LYS A 242 -7.55 4.90 23.48
N ALA A 243 -6.89 5.46 22.47
CA ALA A 243 -5.68 4.79 22.00
C ALA A 243 -4.59 4.99 23.07
N ASN A 244 -4.28 3.95 23.81
CA ASN A 244 -3.15 3.93 24.75
C ASN A 244 -1.84 3.98 23.96
N LEU A 245 -1.51 5.18 23.43
CA LEU A 245 -0.21 5.47 22.79
C LEU A 245 0.94 5.55 23.83
N LEU A 246 0.67 5.12 25.08
CA LEU A 246 1.64 5.13 26.19
C LEU A 246 2.74 4.08 26.04
N ASP A 247 2.49 3.04 25.22
CA ASP A 247 3.41 1.89 25.14
C ASP A 247 4.58 2.09 24.19
N ASP A 248 4.58 3.12 23.34
CA ASP A 248 5.73 3.47 22.50
C ASP A 248 6.75 4.39 23.20
N ILE A 249 6.52 4.70 24.48
CA ILE A 249 7.46 5.44 25.32
C ILE A 249 8.38 4.43 26.00
N PRO A 250 9.72 4.60 25.95
CA PRO A 250 10.64 3.82 26.75
C PRO A 250 10.19 3.76 28.20
N GLN A 251 10.23 2.58 28.82
CA GLN A 251 9.69 2.33 30.18
C GLN A 251 10.30 3.24 31.25
N ASP A 252 11.54 3.66 31.06
CA ASP A 252 12.27 4.61 31.90
C ASP A 252 11.63 6.01 31.91
N LEU A 253 10.89 6.38 30.88
CA LEU A 253 10.14 7.65 30.80
C LEU A 253 8.70 7.55 31.31
N ILE A 254 8.16 6.34 31.44
CA ILE A 254 6.81 6.08 31.97
C ILE A 254 6.81 6.12 33.50
N GLN A 255 7.91 5.74 34.14
CA GLN A 255 8.04 5.73 35.61
C GLN A 255 7.94 7.12 36.27
N SER A 256 8.04 8.19 35.48
CA SER A 256 7.90 9.56 35.98
C SER A 256 6.46 10.12 35.95
N TYR A 257 5.45 9.32 35.62
CA TYR A 257 4.07 9.75 35.62
C TYR A 257 3.29 9.06 36.74
N PRO A 258 2.98 9.76 37.85
CA PRO A 258 2.05 9.22 38.85
C PRO A 258 0.66 9.10 38.22
N GLY A 259 0.09 7.92 38.24
CA GLY A 259 -1.27 7.65 37.75
C GLY A 259 -1.35 6.59 36.61
N SER A 260 -0.23 6.11 36.07
CA SER A 260 -0.27 5.07 35.02
C SER A 260 -0.48 3.65 35.56
N GLU A 261 -0.19 3.40 36.81
CA GLU A 261 -0.38 2.07 37.45
C GLU A 261 -1.82 1.85 37.90
N GLU A 262 -2.52 2.87 38.39
CA GLU A 262 -3.92 2.76 38.85
C GLU A 262 -4.91 2.47 37.70
N VAL A 263 -4.64 2.92 36.49
CA VAL A 263 -5.51 2.68 35.32
C VAL A 263 -5.35 1.26 34.78
N ARG A 264 -4.22 0.59 35.06
CA ARG A 264 -3.94 -0.79 34.58
C ARG A 264 -4.62 -1.87 35.42
N GLU A 265 -4.90 -1.60 36.67
CA GLU A 265 -5.53 -2.58 37.58
C GLU A 265 -7.06 -2.61 37.50
N LEU A 266 -7.67 -1.58 36.95
CA LEU A 266 -9.13 -1.44 36.91
C LEU A 266 -9.82 -2.15 35.75
N SER A 267 -9.10 -2.64 34.73
CA SER A 267 -9.72 -3.39 33.64
C SER A 267 -9.52 -4.88 33.81
N ASP A 268 -10.60 -5.64 33.92
CA ASP A 268 -10.62 -7.12 33.95
C ASP A 268 -10.15 -7.74 32.62
N VAL A 269 -9.77 -6.92 31.66
CA VAL A 269 -9.29 -7.30 30.32
C VAL A 269 -7.77 -7.19 30.28
N PRO A 270 -7.04 -8.28 29.92
CA PRO A 270 -5.60 -8.21 29.76
C PRO A 270 -5.21 -7.21 28.68
N PHE A 271 -4.23 -6.38 28.97
CA PHE A 271 -3.68 -5.45 28.00
C PHE A 271 -3.10 -6.23 26.79
N LEU A 272 -3.38 -5.73 25.59
CA LEU A 272 -2.85 -6.23 24.34
C LEU A 272 -2.11 -5.08 23.66
N LYS A 273 -0.79 -5.22 23.47
CA LYS A 273 0.00 -4.20 22.76
C LYS A 273 -0.55 -4.06 21.35
N PRO A 274 -0.95 -2.85 20.93
CA PRO A 274 -1.43 -2.65 19.57
C PRO A 274 -0.34 -2.96 18.54
N LEU A 275 -0.72 -3.69 17.50
CA LEU A 275 0.16 -3.89 16.36
C LEU A 275 0.39 -2.56 15.65
N GLU A 276 1.61 -2.37 15.19
CA GLU A 276 1.92 -1.20 14.41
C GLU A 276 1.25 -1.28 13.03
N VAL A 277 0.77 -0.13 12.57
CA VAL A 277 0.18 0.01 11.25
C VAL A 277 1.26 0.48 10.30
N GLU A 278 1.56 -0.31 9.29
CA GLU A 278 2.57 0.04 8.32
C GLU A 278 2.10 1.14 7.37
N ASP A 279 2.99 2.09 7.14
CA ASP A 279 2.89 3.07 6.06
C ASP A 279 4.27 3.23 5.45
N GLY A 280 4.37 3.02 4.18
CA GLY A 280 5.67 3.06 3.54
C GLY A 280 5.62 2.54 2.11
N GLY A 281 6.65 1.78 1.74
CA GLY A 281 6.80 1.20 0.42
C GLY A 281 7.23 2.20 -0.63
N VAL A 282 7.24 1.75 -1.87
CA VAL A 282 7.74 2.48 -3.02
C VAL A 282 6.66 3.38 -3.62
N MET A 283 6.98 4.66 -3.79
CA MET A 283 6.14 5.63 -4.51
C MET A 283 6.67 5.83 -5.92
N ILE A 284 5.76 5.87 -6.86
CA ILE A 284 6.04 6.28 -8.24
C ILE A 284 5.78 7.77 -8.36
N TYR A 285 6.74 8.48 -8.97
CA TYR A 285 6.68 9.89 -9.29
C TYR A 285 6.83 10.14 -10.78
N ARG A 286 6.11 11.12 -11.34
CA ARG A 286 6.11 11.47 -12.77
C ARG A 286 6.28 12.98 -12.93
N PRO A 287 7.51 13.49 -12.83
CA PRO A 287 7.75 14.93 -12.86
C PRO A 287 7.59 15.56 -14.26
N LEU A 288 7.53 14.73 -15.32
CA LEU A 288 7.44 15.22 -16.69
C LEU A 288 6.00 15.44 -17.19
N MET A 289 4.98 15.26 -16.34
CA MET A 289 3.57 15.32 -16.72
C MET A 289 3.12 16.67 -17.30
N GLU A 290 3.83 17.75 -17.00
CA GLU A 290 3.52 19.10 -17.51
C GLU A 290 4.32 19.47 -18.76
N PHE A 291 5.28 18.64 -19.17
CA PHE A 291 6.12 18.89 -20.33
C PHE A 291 5.61 18.15 -21.56
N ASP A 292 5.71 18.81 -22.72
CA ASP A 292 5.38 18.22 -24.00
C ASP A 292 6.54 17.38 -24.54
N LYS A 293 6.21 16.36 -25.33
CA LYS A 293 7.20 15.44 -25.90
C LYS A 293 8.28 16.16 -26.72
N ASP A 294 7.87 17.19 -27.48
CA ASP A 294 8.81 17.96 -28.31
C ASP A 294 9.90 18.64 -27.47
N ARG A 295 9.58 19.07 -26.24
CA ARG A 295 10.56 19.62 -25.31
C ARG A 295 11.54 18.56 -24.80
N LEU A 296 11.09 17.30 -24.63
CA LEU A 296 11.96 16.17 -24.26
C LEU A 296 12.92 15.85 -25.40
N ILE A 297 12.43 15.82 -26.65
CA ILE A 297 13.26 15.64 -27.83
C ILE A 297 14.30 16.76 -27.91
N ALA A 298 13.89 18.01 -27.85
CA ALA A 298 14.79 19.16 -27.88
C ALA A 298 15.85 19.12 -26.76
N THR A 299 15.48 18.59 -25.56
CA THR A 299 16.40 18.42 -24.45
C THR A 299 17.47 17.36 -24.77
N CYS A 300 17.09 16.23 -25.36
CA CYS A 300 18.03 15.20 -25.75
C CYS A 300 18.95 15.66 -26.87
N GLU A 301 18.40 16.31 -27.91
CA GLU A 301 19.17 16.85 -29.05
C GLU A 301 20.20 17.89 -28.60
N ALA A 302 19.76 18.90 -27.81
CA ALA A 302 20.64 19.96 -27.31
C ALA A 302 21.81 19.43 -26.44
N ASN A 303 21.63 18.29 -25.80
CA ASN A 303 22.63 17.68 -24.93
C ASN A 303 23.28 16.42 -25.53
N LYS A 304 23.02 16.12 -26.81
CA LYS A 304 23.57 14.98 -27.55
C LYS A 304 23.36 13.63 -26.83
N ILE A 305 22.17 13.45 -26.30
CA ILE A 305 21.79 12.22 -25.57
C ILE A 305 21.20 11.23 -26.57
N PRO A 306 21.78 10.06 -26.77
CA PRO A 306 21.23 9.06 -27.66
C PRO A 306 19.99 8.38 -27.05
N TRP A 307 19.05 7.98 -27.90
CA TRP A 307 17.88 7.18 -27.54
C TRP A 307 17.55 6.16 -28.61
N VAL A 308 16.77 5.16 -28.24
CA VAL A 308 16.30 4.12 -29.15
C VAL A 308 14.82 4.35 -29.46
N GLU A 309 14.46 4.30 -30.73
CA GLU A 309 13.05 4.30 -31.15
C GLU A 309 12.55 2.86 -31.31
N ASP A 310 11.52 2.51 -30.55
CA ASP A 310 10.85 1.22 -30.72
C ASP A 310 9.99 1.21 -31.99
N ALA A 311 10.37 0.38 -32.94
CA ALA A 311 9.66 0.25 -34.24
C ALA A 311 8.18 -0.14 -34.06
N THR A 312 7.83 -0.87 -33.01
CA THR A 312 6.45 -1.30 -32.71
C THR A 312 5.51 -0.12 -32.39
N ASN A 313 6.05 1.02 -31.99
CA ASN A 313 5.25 2.23 -31.77
C ASN A 313 4.63 2.83 -33.05
N LYS A 314 5.11 2.43 -34.21
CA LYS A 314 4.62 2.92 -35.52
C LYS A 314 3.41 2.16 -36.02
N ASP A 315 3.17 0.94 -35.53
CA ASP A 315 2.05 0.10 -35.97
C ASP A 315 0.75 0.47 -35.23
N PRO A 316 -0.25 1.06 -35.92
CA PRO A 316 -1.50 1.48 -35.30
C PRO A 316 -2.40 0.31 -34.88
N THR A 317 -2.15 -0.90 -35.37
CA THR A 317 -2.99 -2.08 -35.12
C THR A 317 -2.63 -2.81 -33.83
N LEU A 318 -1.42 -2.61 -33.30
CA LEU A 318 -0.94 -3.34 -32.13
C LEU A 318 -1.64 -2.98 -30.83
N THR A 319 -1.93 -1.70 -30.63
CA THR A 319 -2.59 -1.23 -29.39
C THR A 319 -3.55 -0.08 -29.65
N THR A 320 -4.59 0.04 -28.81
CA THR A 320 -5.52 1.18 -28.85
C THR A 320 -4.77 2.52 -28.70
N ARG A 321 -3.67 2.55 -27.94
CA ARG A 321 -2.83 3.75 -27.79
C ARG A 321 -2.16 4.13 -29.11
N ASN A 322 -1.62 3.16 -29.85
CA ASN A 322 -1.03 3.41 -31.15
C ASN A 322 -2.07 3.90 -32.15
N ALA A 323 -3.27 3.31 -32.16
CA ALA A 323 -4.38 3.78 -32.99
C ALA A 323 -4.74 5.25 -32.71
N ILE A 324 -4.79 5.66 -31.44
CA ILE A 324 -5.04 7.04 -31.06
C ILE A 324 -3.90 7.97 -31.50
N ARG A 325 -2.64 7.55 -31.33
CA ARG A 325 -1.48 8.31 -31.84
C ARG A 325 -1.57 8.54 -33.34
N HIS A 326 -1.92 7.51 -34.08
CA HIS A 326 -2.12 7.58 -35.52
C HIS A 326 -3.27 8.53 -35.88
N LEU A 327 -4.41 8.41 -35.19
CA LEU A 327 -5.57 9.28 -35.37
C LEU A 327 -5.20 10.77 -35.14
N VAL A 328 -4.54 11.07 -34.02
CA VAL A 328 -4.16 12.45 -33.66
C VAL A 328 -3.12 13.03 -34.60
N ARG A 329 -2.22 12.22 -35.15
CA ARG A 329 -1.20 12.71 -36.10
C ARG A 329 -1.74 12.96 -37.47
N ASN A 330 -2.67 12.14 -37.94
CA ASN A 330 -3.12 12.15 -39.35
C ASN A 330 -4.44 12.89 -39.59
N HIS A 331 -5.16 13.23 -38.51
CA HIS A 331 -6.47 13.89 -38.63
C HIS A 331 -6.58 15.10 -37.71
N THR A 332 -7.21 16.16 -38.22
CA THR A 332 -7.55 17.32 -37.43
C THR A 332 -8.79 17.02 -36.60
N LEU A 333 -8.64 16.86 -35.29
CA LEU A 333 -9.73 16.57 -34.38
C LEU A 333 -10.55 17.83 -34.08
N PRO A 334 -11.86 17.66 -33.76
CA PRO A 334 -12.68 18.75 -33.25
C PRO A 334 -12.02 19.44 -32.05
N LYS A 335 -12.23 20.76 -31.89
CA LYS A 335 -11.60 21.54 -30.80
C LYS A 335 -11.77 20.91 -29.42
N ALA A 336 -12.93 20.30 -29.14
CA ALA A 336 -13.22 19.63 -27.87
C ALA A 336 -12.33 18.38 -27.61
N LEU A 337 -11.79 17.75 -28.64
CA LEU A 337 -10.92 16.56 -28.54
C LEU A 337 -9.44 16.90 -28.72
N GLN A 338 -9.08 18.15 -28.96
CA GLN A 338 -7.70 18.59 -29.06
C GLN A 338 -7.02 18.58 -27.68
N LYS A 339 -5.70 18.45 -27.68
CA LYS A 339 -4.87 18.31 -26.46
C LYS A 339 -5.19 19.35 -25.37
N PRO A 340 -5.29 20.66 -25.64
CA PRO A 340 -5.58 21.65 -24.59
C PRO A 340 -6.93 21.41 -23.90
N ALA A 341 -7.98 21.05 -24.67
CA ALA A 341 -9.31 20.81 -24.12
C ALA A 341 -9.35 19.54 -23.25
N ILE A 342 -8.73 18.46 -23.71
CA ILE A 342 -8.67 17.17 -22.99
C ILE A 342 -7.83 17.31 -21.73
N LEU A 343 -6.68 17.99 -21.77
CA LEU A 343 -5.86 18.22 -20.57
C LEU A 343 -6.59 19.12 -19.56
N SER A 344 -7.32 20.14 -20.02
CA SER A 344 -8.19 20.96 -19.17
C SER A 344 -9.31 20.13 -18.52
N LEU A 345 -9.92 19.21 -19.28
CA LEU A 345 -10.92 18.26 -18.74
C LEU A 345 -10.31 17.37 -17.67
N ALA A 346 -9.11 16.81 -17.91
CA ALA A 346 -8.38 15.98 -16.95
C ALA A 346 -8.09 16.76 -15.66
N LYS A 347 -7.61 18.00 -15.77
CA LYS A 347 -7.31 18.88 -14.63
C LYS A 347 -8.57 19.15 -13.80
N ARG A 348 -9.67 19.57 -14.42
CA ARG A 348 -10.95 19.80 -13.73
C ARG A 348 -11.48 18.53 -13.06
N SER A 349 -11.37 17.38 -13.74
CA SER A 349 -11.77 16.08 -13.20
C SER A 349 -10.94 15.68 -11.97
N LYS A 350 -9.64 15.97 -11.99
CA LYS A 350 -8.72 15.76 -10.86
C LYS A 350 -9.08 16.66 -9.69
N GLU A 351 -9.20 17.98 -9.93
CA GLU A 351 -9.55 18.96 -8.89
C GLU A 351 -10.89 18.62 -8.22
N ARG A 352 -11.90 18.28 -9.00
CA ARG A 352 -13.20 17.85 -8.48
C ARG A 352 -13.06 16.60 -7.59
N THR A 353 -12.35 15.60 -8.04
CA THR A 353 -12.18 14.37 -7.28
C THR A 353 -11.40 14.60 -5.99
N GLU A 354 -10.36 15.44 -6.03
CA GLU A 354 -9.58 15.80 -4.84
C GLU A 354 -10.43 16.56 -3.81
N LEU A 355 -11.30 17.45 -4.25
CA LEU A 355 -12.24 18.16 -3.37
C LEU A 355 -13.23 17.20 -2.71
N GLU A 356 -13.84 16.29 -3.47
CA GLU A 356 -14.77 15.28 -2.95
C GLU A 356 -14.08 14.34 -1.94
N GLU A 357 -12.86 13.90 -2.22
CA GLU A 357 -12.06 13.06 -1.32
C GLU A 357 -11.67 13.82 -0.02
N ALA A 358 -11.32 15.10 -0.14
CA ALA A 358 -10.99 15.95 0.98
C ALA A 358 -12.24 16.25 1.86
N GLU A 359 -13.41 16.43 1.22
CA GLU A 359 -14.68 16.64 1.93
C GLU A 359 -15.06 15.39 2.72
N ALA A 360 -14.96 14.21 2.12
CA ALA A 360 -15.22 12.93 2.79
C ALA A 360 -14.26 12.71 3.99
N SER A 361 -12.98 13.02 3.82
CA SER A 361 -11.98 12.90 4.90
C SER A 361 -12.30 13.88 6.05
N ARG A 362 -12.62 15.14 5.72
CA ARG A 362 -13.03 16.14 6.71
C ARG A 362 -14.29 15.73 7.45
N TYR A 363 -15.25 15.12 6.76
CA TYR A 363 -16.46 14.61 7.38
C TYR A 363 -16.14 13.53 8.41
N LEU A 364 -15.34 12.52 8.04
CA LEU A 364 -14.95 11.44 8.95
C LEU A 364 -14.25 11.96 10.22
N ILE A 365 -13.39 12.96 10.07
CA ILE A 365 -12.65 13.57 11.19
C ILE A 365 -13.56 14.44 12.03
N ARG A 366 -14.27 15.38 11.41
CA ARG A 366 -15.09 16.39 12.10
C ARG A 366 -16.24 15.77 12.89
N GLU A 367 -16.92 14.80 12.32
CA GLU A 367 -18.06 14.14 12.95
C GLU A 367 -17.64 12.97 13.84
N ALA A 368 -16.34 12.75 14.00
CA ALA A 368 -15.80 11.68 14.85
C ALA A 368 -16.43 10.31 14.53
N VAL A 369 -16.53 9.97 13.24
CA VAL A 369 -17.22 8.75 12.79
C VAL A 369 -16.50 7.50 13.30
N ILE A 370 -15.17 7.49 13.31
CA ILE A 370 -14.36 6.40 13.86
C ILE A 370 -14.33 6.56 15.39
N LYS A 371 -14.82 5.55 16.10
CA LYS A 371 -14.84 5.50 17.56
C LYS A 371 -13.67 4.70 18.12
N ASP A 372 -13.33 3.59 17.48
CA ASP A 372 -12.26 2.71 17.90
C ASP A 372 -11.73 1.91 16.73
N PHE A 373 -10.45 1.58 16.77
CA PHE A 373 -9.77 0.73 15.79
C PHE A 373 -8.78 -0.19 16.49
N ASP A 374 -8.98 -1.49 16.36
CA ASP A 374 -8.06 -2.49 16.89
C ASP A 374 -7.23 -3.12 15.75
N PRO A 375 -5.93 -2.79 15.65
CA PRO A 375 -5.06 -3.34 14.62
C PRO A 375 -4.75 -4.82 14.82
N ASN A 376 -4.85 -5.36 16.04
CA ASN A 376 -4.51 -6.75 16.37
C ASN A 376 -5.52 -7.74 15.78
N VAL A 377 -6.78 -7.35 15.76
CA VAL A 377 -7.85 -8.17 15.18
C VAL A 377 -8.39 -7.61 13.87
N GLY A 378 -8.00 -6.38 13.51
CA GLY A 378 -8.46 -5.71 12.29
C GLY A 378 -9.95 -5.36 12.35
N THR A 379 -10.40 -4.81 13.49
CA THR A 379 -11.79 -4.37 13.68
C THR A 379 -11.87 -2.87 13.80
N LEU A 380 -12.95 -2.29 13.29
CA LEU A 380 -13.22 -0.86 13.31
C LEU A 380 -14.62 -0.60 13.87
N LEU A 381 -14.72 0.20 14.91
CA LEU A 381 -16.01 0.66 15.47
C LEU A 381 -16.32 2.04 14.93
N ILE A 382 -17.49 2.18 14.30
CA ILE A 382 -17.95 3.45 13.72
C ILE A 382 -19.32 3.84 14.22
N GLU A 383 -19.61 5.14 14.21
CA GLU A 383 -20.92 5.70 14.49
C GLU A 383 -21.16 6.90 13.58
N PHE A 384 -22.16 6.82 12.71
CA PHE A 384 -22.58 7.96 11.92
C PHE A 384 -23.55 8.84 12.71
N PRO A 385 -23.33 10.16 12.74
CA PRO A 385 -24.25 11.08 13.40
C PRO A 385 -25.60 11.12 12.67
N LYS A 386 -26.68 11.32 13.42
CA LYS A 386 -28.01 11.51 12.83
C LYS A 386 -28.02 12.79 11.98
N LEU A 387 -28.38 12.68 10.70
CA LEU A 387 -28.40 13.79 9.74
C LEU A 387 -29.34 14.95 10.12
N ARG A 388 -30.17 14.78 11.13
CA ARG A 388 -31.07 15.84 11.63
C ARG A 388 -30.36 17.15 12.01
N ASN A 389 -29.10 17.09 12.46
CA ASN A 389 -28.32 18.27 12.82
C ASN A 389 -27.81 19.07 11.61
N PHE A 390 -27.62 18.43 10.47
CA PHE A 390 -27.22 19.10 9.21
C PHE A 390 -28.34 19.97 8.65
N ASN A 391 -29.60 19.54 8.77
CA ASN A 391 -30.74 20.27 8.24
C ASN A 391 -31.12 21.54 9.05
N LYS A 392 -30.81 21.59 10.37
CA LYS A 392 -31.15 22.74 11.20
C LYS A 392 -30.44 24.03 10.83
N ARG A 393 -29.18 23.96 10.35
CA ARG A 393 -28.42 25.14 9.92
C ARG A 393 -28.85 25.67 8.54
N PHE A 394 -29.53 24.85 7.72
CA PHE A 394 -29.90 25.19 6.34
C PHE A 394 -31.41 25.37 6.09
N LYS A 395 -32.25 25.34 7.13
CA LYS A 395 -33.73 25.48 6.99
C LYS A 395 -34.20 26.78 6.31
N ARG A 396 -33.37 27.81 6.22
CA ARG A 396 -33.77 29.09 5.64
C ARG A 396 -33.81 29.18 4.10
N ARG A 397 -33.41 28.10 3.35
CA ARG A 397 -33.40 28.10 1.87
C ARG A 397 -33.97 26.81 1.27
N SER A 398 -35.11 26.33 1.77
CA SER A 398 -35.61 24.98 1.42
C SER A 398 -36.35 24.84 0.08
N LEU A 399 -36.51 25.90 -0.70
CA LEU A 399 -37.34 25.89 -1.91
C LEU A 399 -36.54 25.99 -3.24
N HIS A 400 -35.23 25.80 -3.26
CA HIS A 400 -34.43 25.85 -4.48
C HIS A 400 -34.24 24.48 -5.14
N PRO A 401 -34.27 24.38 -6.51
CA PRO A 401 -34.01 23.14 -7.26
C PRO A 401 -32.61 22.54 -6.98
N ASP A 402 -31.70 23.30 -6.38
CA ASP A 402 -30.40 22.82 -5.88
C ASP A 402 -30.47 21.72 -4.81
N ASN A 403 -31.64 21.41 -4.26
CA ASN A 403 -31.75 20.44 -3.17
C ASN A 403 -31.46 19.00 -3.63
N GLU A 404 -31.86 18.62 -4.86
CA GLU A 404 -31.60 17.29 -5.39
C GLU A 404 -30.11 17.11 -5.72
N LEU A 405 -29.50 18.08 -6.42
CA LEU A 405 -28.05 18.05 -6.70
C LEU A 405 -27.21 17.99 -5.42
N ARG A 406 -27.65 18.66 -4.35
CA ARG A 406 -27.00 18.59 -3.04
C ARG A 406 -27.18 17.23 -2.36
N LYS A 407 -28.32 16.57 -2.55
CA LYS A 407 -28.53 15.22 -2.05
C LYS A 407 -27.59 14.23 -2.73
N ASP A 408 -27.48 14.30 -4.04
CA ASP A 408 -26.59 13.43 -4.83
C ASP A 408 -25.12 13.66 -4.48
N HIS A 409 -24.70 14.92 -4.38
CA HIS A 409 -23.34 15.23 -3.94
C HIS A 409 -23.06 14.70 -2.52
N ARG A 410 -24.00 14.89 -1.59
CA ARG A 410 -23.87 14.38 -0.22
C ARG A 410 -23.78 12.85 -0.20
N ARG A 411 -24.64 12.17 -0.99
CA ARG A 411 -24.59 10.71 -1.14
C ARG A 411 -23.24 10.26 -1.65
N LEU A 412 -22.69 10.92 -2.65
CA LEU A 412 -21.37 10.64 -3.18
C LEU A 412 -20.27 10.81 -2.12
N VAL A 413 -20.28 11.90 -1.36
CA VAL A 413 -19.30 12.16 -0.28
C VAL A 413 -19.40 11.07 0.80
N MET A 414 -20.62 10.65 1.19
CA MET A 414 -20.82 9.56 2.14
C MET A 414 -20.33 8.22 1.57
N THR A 415 -20.54 7.97 0.28
CA THR A 415 -20.04 6.76 -0.38
C THR A 415 -18.51 6.71 -0.37
N ILE A 416 -17.85 7.83 -0.61
CA ILE A 416 -16.39 7.93 -0.51
C ILE A 416 -15.94 7.71 0.94
N ALA A 417 -16.64 8.29 1.91
CA ALA A 417 -16.34 8.11 3.33
C ALA A 417 -16.47 6.63 3.73
N VAL A 418 -17.57 5.96 3.37
CA VAL A 418 -17.78 4.53 3.63
C VAL A 418 -16.69 3.68 2.96
N ARG A 419 -16.32 3.99 1.70
CA ARG A 419 -15.24 3.29 1.00
C ARG A 419 -13.90 3.41 1.74
N LYS A 420 -13.62 4.58 2.32
CA LYS A 420 -12.43 4.80 3.16
C LYS A 420 -12.48 3.98 4.46
N LEU A 421 -13.65 3.84 5.08
CA LEU A 421 -13.83 3.00 6.28
C LEU A 421 -13.65 1.50 5.97
N ILE A 422 -14.19 1.04 4.84
CA ILE A 422 -13.99 -0.34 4.37
C ILE A 422 -12.50 -0.64 4.17
N ASP A 423 -11.72 0.32 3.67
CA ASP A 423 -10.27 0.18 3.41
C ASP A 423 -9.45 -0.19 4.66
N PHE A 424 -9.96 0.07 5.87
CA PHE A 424 -9.30 -0.32 7.13
C PHE A 424 -9.36 -1.83 7.42
N VAL A 425 -10.43 -2.49 6.95
CA VAL A 425 -10.78 -3.84 7.42
C VAL A 425 -10.77 -4.88 6.31
N THR A 426 -11.02 -4.44 5.07
CA THR A 426 -11.15 -5.35 3.93
C THR A 426 -9.87 -6.13 3.64
N PRO A 427 -9.97 -7.45 3.36
CA PRO A 427 -8.85 -8.23 2.84
C PRO A 427 -8.58 -8.01 1.34
N GLU A 428 -9.48 -7.30 0.65
CA GLU A 428 -9.42 -7.13 -0.80
C GLU A 428 -8.38 -6.09 -1.19
N TYR A 429 -7.56 -6.40 -2.20
CA TYR A 429 -6.57 -5.47 -2.74
C TYR A 429 -7.19 -4.30 -3.49
N HIS A 430 -8.34 -4.53 -4.11
CA HIS A 430 -9.09 -3.53 -4.86
C HIS A 430 -10.39 -3.21 -4.17
N LEU A 431 -10.55 -1.94 -3.83
CA LEU A 431 -11.80 -1.45 -3.26
C LEU A 431 -12.92 -1.49 -4.30
N PRO A 432 -14.15 -1.78 -3.90
CA PRO A 432 -15.28 -1.81 -4.83
C PRO A 432 -15.52 -0.45 -5.48
N PRO A 433 -16.11 -0.42 -6.68
CA PRO A 433 -16.61 0.81 -7.30
C PRO A 433 -17.59 1.53 -6.37
N LEU A 434 -17.66 2.85 -6.45
CA LEU A 434 -18.56 3.65 -5.61
C LEU A 434 -20.02 3.27 -5.82
N SER A 435 -20.43 2.96 -7.05
CA SER A 435 -21.78 2.50 -7.37
C SER A 435 -22.24 1.28 -6.57
N ASN A 436 -21.32 0.37 -6.25
CA ASN A 436 -21.64 -0.85 -5.50
C ASN A 436 -21.82 -0.58 -3.99
N LEU A 437 -21.48 0.61 -3.51
CA LEU A 437 -21.56 0.99 -2.11
C LEU A 437 -22.82 1.80 -1.75
N GLU A 438 -23.66 2.15 -2.71
CA GLU A 438 -24.87 2.96 -2.45
C GLU A 438 -25.81 2.30 -1.43
N LYS A 439 -26.05 1.00 -1.56
CA LYS A 439 -26.88 0.24 -0.60
C LYS A 439 -26.25 0.24 0.79
N VAL A 440 -24.92 0.12 0.86
CA VAL A 440 -24.17 0.15 2.13
C VAL A 440 -24.34 1.50 2.81
N VAL A 441 -24.20 2.59 2.07
CA VAL A 441 -24.40 3.96 2.59
C VAL A 441 -25.83 4.15 3.12
N ASN A 442 -26.82 3.70 2.37
CA ASN A 442 -28.23 3.78 2.78
C ASN A 442 -28.51 3.04 4.10
N THR A 443 -27.78 1.95 4.35
CA THR A 443 -27.91 1.18 5.60
C THR A 443 -27.16 1.81 6.76
N LEU A 444 -25.92 2.32 6.51
CA LEU A 444 -25.05 2.84 7.56
C LEU A 444 -25.41 4.24 8.02
N VAL A 445 -25.89 5.09 7.10
CA VAL A 445 -26.08 6.52 7.38
C VAL A 445 -27.57 6.83 7.62
N PRO A 446 -27.96 7.10 8.88
CA PRO A 446 -29.36 7.37 9.21
C PRO A 446 -29.90 8.60 8.45
N GLY A 447 -31.05 8.46 7.80
CA GLY A 447 -31.73 9.54 7.09
C GLY A 447 -31.33 9.74 5.63
N MET A 448 -30.58 8.80 5.04
CA MET A 448 -30.36 8.75 3.58
C MET A 448 -31.54 8.16 2.84
N THR A 449 -32.34 7.31 3.50
CA THR A 449 -33.60 6.78 2.98
C THR A 449 -34.79 7.28 3.78
N PRO A 450 -35.97 7.49 3.15
CA PRO A 450 -37.19 7.90 3.84
C PRO A 450 -37.70 6.90 4.86
N ASP A 451 -37.48 5.61 4.64
CA ASP A 451 -38.09 4.49 5.39
C ASP A 451 -37.22 3.98 6.56
N ALA A 452 -36.54 4.85 7.26
CA ALA A 452 -35.53 4.53 8.28
C ALA A 452 -36.04 3.92 9.60
N ASN A 453 -37.23 3.29 9.64
CA ASN A 453 -37.78 2.66 10.85
C ASN A 453 -37.43 1.16 10.99
N THR A 454 -36.66 0.59 10.06
CA THR A 454 -36.24 -0.81 10.16
C THR A 454 -35.07 -0.99 11.13
N THR A 455 -35.16 -1.98 12.02
CA THR A 455 -34.05 -2.37 12.89
C THR A 455 -32.84 -2.73 12.03
N PRO A 456 -31.66 -2.17 12.31
CA PRO A 456 -30.47 -2.46 11.51
C PRO A 456 -30.10 -3.94 11.66
N LYS A 457 -29.87 -4.61 10.52
CA LYS A 457 -29.43 -6.01 10.46
C LYS A 457 -27.98 -6.07 10.04
N ALA A 458 -27.28 -7.10 10.53
CA ALA A 458 -25.91 -7.36 10.08
C ALA A 458 -25.89 -7.76 8.61
N PHE A 459 -24.85 -7.34 7.89
CA PHE A 459 -24.66 -7.65 6.47
C PHE A 459 -23.17 -7.72 6.10
N THR A 460 -22.88 -8.20 4.90
CA THR A 460 -21.51 -8.30 4.36
C THR A 460 -21.39 -7.52 3.05
N ALA A 461 -20.32 -6.75 2.92
CA ALA A 461 -19.95 -6.06 1.68
C ALA A 461 -18.42 -5.93 1.58
N ALA A 462 -17.87 -6.14 0.38
CA ALA A 462 -16.44 -5.99 0.09
C ALA A 462 -15.52 -6.70 1.10
N GLY A 463 -15.80 -7.95 1.43
CA GLY A 463 -15.02 -8.73 2.38
C GLY A 463 -15.14 -8.28 3.85
N VAL A 464 -15.99 -7.29 4.15
CA VAL A 464 -16.23 -6.74 5.50
C VAL A 464 -17.60 -7.14 6.00
N TYR A 465 -17.67 -7.61 7.24
CA TYR A 465 -18.89 -7.89 7.98
C TYR A 465 -19.23 -6.68 8.86
N PHE A 466 -20.43 -6.17 8.70
CA PHE A 466 -20.98 -5.03 9.42
C PHE A 466 -21.96 -5.56 10.45
N ASP A 467 -21.66 -5.38 11.74
CA ASP A 467 -22.47 -5.83 12.86
C ASP A 467 -23.04 -4.63 13.63
N PRO A 468 -24.35 -4.45 13.69
CA PRO A 468 -24.94 -3.30 14.37
C PRO A 468 -24.98 -3.50 15.88
N ILE A 469 -24.46 -2.54 16.63
CA ILE A 469 -24.57 -2.45 18.10
C ILE A 469 -25.57 -1.33 18.44
N VAL A 470 -26.78 -1.72 18.81
CA VAL A 470 -27.83 -0.77 19.15
C VAL A 470 -27.84 -0.50 20.66
N ARG A 471 -27.70 0.76 21.05
CA ARG A 471 -27.85 1.20 22.44
C ARG A 471 -28.79 2.41 22.49
N GLY A 472 -30.03 2.18 22.91
CA GLY A 472 -31.06 3.21 22.86
C GLY A 472 -31.29 3.75 21.45
N THR A 473 -31.06 5.04 21.25
CA THR A 473 -31.21 5.70 19.93
C THR A 473 -29.91 5.78 19.11
N SER A 474 -28.78 5.31 19.66
CA SER A 474 -27.47 5.28 18.99
C SER A 474 -27.26 3.93 18.34
N ILE A 475 -26.81 3.95 17.10
CA ILE A 475 -26.43 2.77 16.32
C ILE A 475 -24.94 2.91 16.01
N LYS A 476 -24.15 2.01 16.60
CA LYS A 476 -22.75 1.83 16.26
C LYS A 476 -22.62 0.60 15.36
N TRP A 477 -21.63 0.62 14.49
CA TRP A 477 -21.34 -0.51 13.62
C TRP A 477 -19.94 -1.03 13.90
N LEU A 478 -19.85 -2.33 14.21
CA LEU A 478 -18.58 -3.01 14.31
C LEU A 478 -18.26 -3.63 12.95
N LEU A 479 -17.20 -3.12 12.32
CA LEU A 479 -16.68 -3.63 11.07
C LEU A 479 -15.58 -4.64 11.37
N SER A 480 -15.68 -5.82 10.78
CA SER A 480 -14.68 -6.86 10.89
C SER A 480 -14.51 -7.58 9.55
N ARG A 481 -13.44 -8.33 9.39
CA ARG A 481 -13.30 -9.21 8.25
C ARG A 481 -14.49 -10.17 8.18
N ALA A 482 -15.13 -10.29 7.03
CA ALA A 482 -16.23 -11.25 6.83
C ALA A 482 -15.76 -12.68 7.10
N PRO A 483 -16.56 -13.53 7.75
CA PRO A 483 -16.24 -14.94 7.93
C PRO A 483 -15.94 -15.62 6.58
N TYR A 484 -15.01 -16.56 6.58
CA TYR A 484 -14.73 -17.37 5.38
C TYR A 484 -15.94 -18.23 5.04
N THR A 485 -16.29 -18.25 3.78
CA THR A 485 -17.36 -19.13 3.25
C THR A 485 -16.77 -20.49 2.88
N SER A 486 -17.61 -21.53 2.87
CA SER A 486 -17.18 -22.88 2.47
C SER A 486 -16.70 -22.97 1.01
N THR A 487 -17.11 -22.03 0.17
CA THR A 487 -16.76 -21.98 -1.27
C THR A 487 -15.46 -21.25 -1.54
N GLN A 488 -14.93 -20.47 -0.57
CA GLN A 488 -13.70 -19.76 -0.75
C GLN A 488 -12.51 -20.54 -0.17
N PRO A 489 -11.40 -20.67 -0.91
CA PRO A 489 -10.19 -21.24 -0.35
C PRO A 489 -9.71 -20.41 0.83
N LEU A 490 -9.33 -21.07 1.93
CA LEU A 490 -8.78 -20.40 3.07
C LEU A 490 -7.42 -19.79 2.72
N PRO A 491 -7.11 -18.57 3.18
CA PRO A 491 -5.79 -18.00 2.99
C PRO A 491 -4.72 -18.84 3.72
N ILE A 492 -3.67 -19.19 2.99
CA ILE A 492 -2.56 -19.97 3.51
C ILE A 492 -1.27 -19.26 3.15
N ALA A 493 -0.47 -18.91 4.15
CA ALA A 493 0.90 -18.45 3.93
C ALA A 493 1.86 -19.60 4.30
N LYS A 494 2.52 -20.17 3.28
CA LYS A 494 3.53 -21.21 3.48
C LYS A 494 4.90 -20.55 3.69
N LEU A 495 5.57 -20.94 4.73
CA LEU A 495 6.89 -20.44 5.12
C LEU A 495 7.84 -21.63 5.14
N TYR A 496 8.67 -21.75 4.10
CA TYR A 496 9.62 -22.83 3.93
C TYR A 496 11.02 -22.38 4.33
N LEU A 497 11.78 -23.29 4.94
CA LEU A 497 13.23 -23.16 5.08
C LEU A 497 13.88 -23.87 3.86
N PRO A 498 14.94 -23.31 3.25
CA PRO A 498 15.64 -24.00 2.19
C PRO A 498 16.24 -25.32 2.66
N PRO A 499 16.34 -26.32 1.79
CA PRO A 499 16.90 -27.65 2.08
C PRO A 499 18.35 -27.64 2.58
N SER A 500 19.14 -26.63 2.23
CA SER A 500 20.55 -26.49 2.64
C SER A 500 20.79 -26.38 4.15
N TYR A 501 19.73 -26.27 4.95
CA TYR A 501 19.79 -26.22 6.42
C TYR A 501 19.19 -27.46 7.09
N LEU A 502 18.66 -28.39 6.33
CA LEU A 502 18.27 -29.71 6.76
C LEU A 502 19.43 -30.66 6.42
N SER A 503 19.78 -31.56 7.32
CA SER A 503 20.79 -32.62 7.09
C SER A 503 20.59 -33.32 5.75
N PRO A 504 21.62 -33.96 5.17
CA PRO A 504 21.69 -34.32 3.75
C PRO A 504 20.44 -35.00 3.23
N PRO A 505 20.06 -34.74 1.98
CA PRO A 505 18.78 -35.16 1.44
C PRO A 505 18.72 -36.69 1.38
N LEU A 506 17.68 -37.25 1.97
CA LEU A 506 17.17 -38.51 1.49
C LEU A 506 16.65 -38.24 0.08
N ASN A 507 17.28 -38.89 -0.90
CA ASN A 507 16.98 -38.82 -2.34
C ASN A 507 15.47 -38.81 -2.61
N THR A 508 14.93 -37.67 -2.93
CA THR A 508 13.63 -37.52 -3.60
C THR A 508 13.70 -36.33 -4.51
N GLU A 509 13.63 -36.62 -5.79
CA GLU A 509 13.50 -35.71 -6.92
C GLU A 509 12.12 -35.02 -6.91
N GLU A 510 11.86 -34.15 -5.94
CA GLU A 510 10.84 -33.12 -6.08
C GLU A 510 11.59 -31.80 -6.29
N GLU A 511 11.64 -31.36 -7.52
CA GLU A 511 12.12 -30.04 -7.94
C GLU A 511 11.40 -28.96 -7.12
N PHE A 512 12.11 -28.39 -6.17
CA PHE A 512 11.71 -27.17 -5.49
C PHE A 512 11.77 -26.00 -6.48
N THR A 513 10.66 -25.65 -7.06
CA THR A 513 10.53 -24.69 -8.16
C THR A 513 10.50 -23.23 -7.75
N GLU A 514 10.72 -22.90 -6.50
CA GLU A 514 11.00 -21.52 -6.07
C GLU A 514 12.46 -21.39 -5.66
N ALA A 515 13.21 -20.64 -6.44
CA ALA A 515 14.61 -20.34 -6.18
C ALA A 515 14.80 -19.74 -4.77
N PRO A 516 15.96 -19.98 -4.13
CA PRO A 516 16.25 -19.54 -2.76
C PRO A 516 16.49 -18.03 -2.63
N GLU A 517 15.63 -17.23 -3.22
CA GLU A 517 15.60 -15.78 -3.00
C GLU A 517 15.12 -15.37 -1.59
N ALA A 518 15.00 -16.34 -0.67
CA ALA A 518 14.14 -16.22 0.51
C ALA A 518 14.79 -15.64 1.75
N PHE A 519 16.10 -15.40 1.81
CA PHE A 519 16.73 -15.01 3.08
C PHE A 519 17.33 -13.60 3.04
N SER A 520 16.96 -12.80 3.99
CA SER A 520 17.76 -11.64 4.38
C SER A 520 19.04 -12.17 5.07
N HIS A 521 20.15 -11.43 5.00
CA HIS A 521 21.45 -11.78 5.61
C HIS A 521 21.43 -12.07 7.11
N LYS A 522 20.28 -12.01 7.78
CA LYS A 522 20.11 -12.20 9.23
C LYS A 522 19.27 -13.44 9.64
N GLY A 523 19.01 -14.35 8.74
CA GLY A 523 18.33 -15.63 9.08
C GLY A 523 16.82 -15.55 9.25
N TRP A 524 16.17 -14.55 8.66
CA TRP A 524 14.74 -14.39 8.64
C TRP A 524 14.14 -14.82 7.31
N ALA A 525 12.98 -15.46 7.35
CA ALA A 525 12.16 -15.62 6.16
C ALA A 525 11.65 -14.27 5.67
N ARG A 526 11.35 -14.12 4.37
CA ARG A 526 10.67 -12.93 3.85
C ARG A 526 9.28 -12.81 4.46
N CYS A 527 8.86 -11.58 4.74
CA CYS A 527 7.49 -11.31 5.15
C CYS A 527 6.50 -11.83 4.11
N LYS A 528 5.46 -12.50 4.56
CA LYS A 528 4.33 -12.95 3.75
C LYS A 528 3.08 -12.21 4.20
N LEU A 529 2.29 -11.75 3.23
CA LEU A 529 1.00 -11.14 3.52
C LEU A 529 -0.04 -12.24 3.74
N PHE A 530 -0.68 -12.21 4.89
CA PHE A 530 -1.77 -13.11 5.24
C PHE A 530 -3.11 -12.39 5.14
N ASP A 531 -4.02 -12.94 4.34
CA ASP A 531 -5.39 -12.46 4.17
C ASP A 531 -5.48 -10.95 3.82
N GLY A 532 -4.51 -10.43 3.07
CA GLY A 532 -4.45 -9.02 2.69
C GLY A 532 -4.29 -8.02 3.84
N ARG A 533 -4.16 -8.49 5.09
CA ARG A 533 -4.22 -7.66 6.31
C ARG A 533 -2.98 -7.70 7.17
N PHE A 534 -2.32 -8.84 7.31
CA PHE A 534 -1.22 -9.03 8.25
C PHE A 534 0.05 -9.46 7.54
N TRP A 535 1.13 -8.71 7.75
CA TRP A 535 2.45 -9.14 7.36
C TRP A 535 3.02 -10.06 8.44
N ILE A 536 3.45 -11.25 8.04
CA ILE A 536 3.98 -12.25 8.96
C ILE A 536 5.38 -12.63 8.53
N ARG A 537 6.30 -12.61 9.48
CA ARG A 537 7.69 -12.99 9.31
C ARG A 537 8.09 -13.93 10.42
N ILE A 538 8.77 -15.02 10.08
CA ILE A 538 9.24 -16.01 11.03
C ILE A 538 10.76 -16.10 10.96
N GLY A 539 11.41 -16.09 12.11
CA GLY A 539 12.85 -16.23 12.25
C GLY A 539 13.34 -17.68 12.13
N ARG A 540 14.65 -17.87 12.08
CA ARG A 540 15.30 -19.18 11.99
C ARG A 540 14.83 -20.14 13.04
N ASN A 541 14.58 -21.38 12.64
CA ASN A 541 14.20 -22.43 13.54
C ASN A 541 14.49 -23.84 13.05
N ARG A 542 14.52 -24.83 13.98
CA ARG A 542 14.71 -26.25 13.69
C ARG A 542 13.47 -26.96 13.14
N TRP A 543 12.31 -26.34 13.15
CA TRP A 543 11.10 -26.94 12.59
C TRP A 543 11.11 -26.85 11.07
N PRO A 544 10.93 -27.94 10.33
CA PRO A 544 11.17 -27.94 8.89
C PRO A 544 10.11 -27.17 8.08
N MET A 545 8.90 -27.04 8.61
CA MET A 545 7.81 -26.39 7.86
C MET A 545 6.81 -25.68 8.76
N TRP A 546 6.47 -24.45 8.40
CA TRP A 546 5.46 -23.63 9.06
C TRP A 546 4.41 -23.19 8.06
N GLN A 547 3.16 -23.14 8.53
CA GLN A 547 2.08 -22.56 7.78
C GLN A 547 1.30 -21.59 8.66
N VAL A 548 0.82 -20.50 8.05
CA VAL A 548 -0.14 -19.61 8.68
C VAL A 548 -1.49 -19.84 8.03
N HIS A 549 -2.43 -20.23 8.84
CA HIS A 549 -3.83 -20.41 8.47
C HIS A 549 -4.72 -19.55 9.37
N PRO A 550 -6.00 -19.36 9.05
CA PRO A 550 -6.95 -18.85 10.02
C PRO A 550 -7.03 -19.75 11.27
N TYR A 551 -7.31 -19.15 12.42
CA TYR A 551 -7.58 -19.92 13.63
C TYR A 551 -8.78 -20.86 13.42
N ARG A 552 -8.60 -22.17 13.69
CA ARG A 552 -9.63 -23.18 13.47
C ARG A 552 -10.07 -23.81 14.79
N ALA A 553 -11.37 -24.04 14.91
CA ALA A 553 -11.97 -24.64 16.10
C ALA A 553 -11.44 -26.05 16.41
N GLU A 554 -11.16 -26.84 15.36
CA GLU A 554 -10.67 -28.23 15.48
C GLU A 554 -9.35 -28.35 16.25
N TYR A 555 -8.42 -27.38 16.11
CA TYR A 555 -7.14 -27.37 16.83
C TYR A 555 -7.20 -26.63 18.17
N ALA A 556 -8.29 -25.96 18.46
CA ALA A 556 -8.42 -25.10 19.63
C ALA A 556 -8.33 -25.88 20.97
N LYS A 557 -8.87 -27.10 21.01
CA LYS A 557 -8.85 -27.95 22.22
C LYS A 557 -7.43 -28.39 22.57
N ALA A 558 -6.69 -28.88 21.58
CA ALA A 558 -5.28 -29.29 21.75
C ALA A 558 -4.41 -28.11 22.14
N PHE A 559 -4.57 -26.96 21.49
CA PHE A 559 -3.84 -25.73 21.80
C PHE A 559 -4.07 -25.28 23.25
N ARG A 560 -5.33 -25.23 23.71
CA ARG A 560 -5.66 -24.88 25.11
C ARG A 560 -5.06 -25.84 26.13
N LYS A 561 -4.98 -27.14 25.78
CA LYS A 561 -4.35 -28.15 26.65
C LYS A 561 -2.84 -27.95 26.75
N ALA A 562 -2.22 -27.47 25.69
CA ALA A 562 -0.77 -27.23 25.67
C ALA A 562 -0.34 -25.94 26.37
N LEU A 563 -1.29 -25.04 26.70
CA LEU A 563 -1.00 -23.77 27.37
C LEU A 563 -0.96 -23.93 28.89
N PRO A 564 -0.05 -23.24 29.60
CA PRO A 564 -0.10 -23.07 31.05
C PRO A 564 -1.40 -22.43 31.51
N PRO A 565 -1.87 -22.69 32.76
CA PRO A 565 -3.15 -22.19 33.24
C PRO A 565 -3.33 -20.67 33.11
N LEU A 566 -2.30 -19.88 33.43
CA LEU A 566 -2.32 -18.43 33.33
C LEU A 566 -2.46 -17.97 31.87
N ARG A 567 -1.68 -18.53 30.94
CA ARG A 567 -1.79 -18.21 29.50
C ARG A 567 -3.13 -18.65 28.90
N LYS A 568 -3.69 -19.77 29.38
CA LYS A 568 -5.01 -20.22 28.98
C LYS A 568 -6.09 -19.25 29.44
N ALA A 569 -6.06 -18.81 30.70
CA ALA A 569 -6.99 -17.81 31.22
C ALA A 569 -6.87 -16.47 30.47
N ARG A 570 -5.65 -16.02 30.19
CA ARG A 570 -5.38 -14.84 29.36
C ARG A 570 -5.97 -14.99 27.95
N LEU A 571 -5.76 -16.13 27.29
CA LEU A 571 -6.33 -16.40 25.97
C LEU A 571 -7.84 -16.27 25.94
N GLU A 572 -8.56 -16.85 26.92
CA GLU A 572 -10.03 -16.77 26.97
C GLU A 572 -10.52 -15.33 27.16
N LYS A 573 -9.87 -14.56 28.03
CA LYS A 573 -10.19 -13.15 28.23
C LYS A 573 -9.94 -12.33 26.94
N LEU A 574 -8.80 -12.54 26.27
CA LEU A 574 -8.48 -11.87 25.01
C LEU A 574 -9.45 -12.24 23.88
N LEU A 575 -9.76 -13.53 23.70
CA LEU A 575 -10.72 -13.96 22.68
C LEU A 575 -12.13 -13.46 22.95
N LYS A 576 -12.53 -13.36 24.22
CA LYS A 576 -13.85 -12.82 24.59
C LYS A 576 -13.97 -11.33 24.29
N HIS A 577 -12.91 -10.57 24.57
CA HIS A 577 -12.93 -9.11 24.44
C HIS A 577 -12.61 -8.64 23.02
N TYR A 578 -11.46 -9.05 22.48
CA TYR A 578 -10.96 -8.53 21.19
C TYR A 578 -11.52 -9.30 19.98
N ALA A 579 -11.75 -10.60 20.10
CA ALA A 579 -12.19 -11.45 18.99
C ALA A 579 -13.45 -12.27 19.32
N PRO A 580 -14.56 -11.62 19.65
CA PRO A 580 -15.81 -12.32 19.96
C PRO A 580 -16.39 -13.03 18.73
N GLY A 581 -17.18 -14.08 18.96
CA GLY A 581 -17.95 -14.76 17.92
C GLY A 581 -17.08 -15.30 16.77
N LYS A 582 -17.47 -14.96 15.55
CA LYS A 582 -16.81 -15.42 14.31
C LYS A 582 -15.50 -14.68 14.00
N ILE A 583 -15.25 -13.53 14.60
CA ILE A 583 -14.03 -12.72 14.37
C ILE A 583 -12.78 -13.55 14.68
N ARG A 584 -12.80 -14.36 15.75
CA ARG A 584 -11.66 -15.21 16.12
C ARG A 584 -11.17 -16.14 15.02
N TYR A 585 -12.06 -16.60 14.17
CA TYR A 585 -11.73 -17.51 13.07
C TYR A 585 -11.15 -16.81 11.84
N THR A 586 -11.00 -15.49 11.90
CA THR A 586 -10.32 -14.70 10.86
C THR A 586 -8.91 -14.28 11.27
N LEU A 587 -8.49 -14.61 12.50
CA LEU A 587 -7.16 -14.28 13.00
C LEU A 587 -6.10 -15.21 12.40
N PRO A 588 -4.91 -14.71 12.10
CA PRO A 588 -3.78 -15.54 11.70
C PRO A 588 -3.35 -16.43 12.86
N ALA A 589 -3.11 -17.68 12.56
CA ALA A 589 -2.61 -18.66 13.51
C ALA A 589 -1.44 -19.41 12.89
N ILE A 590 -0.39 -19.64 13.68
CA ILE A 590 0.82 -20.35 13.25
C ILE A 590 0.69 -21.83 13.57
N TYR A 591 0.87 -22.65 12.54
CA TYR A 591 0.83 -24.09 12.62
C TYR A 591 2.19 -24.68 12.27
N GLY A 592 2.67 -25.61 13.10
CA GLY A 592 3.74 -26.53 12.74
C GLY A 592 3.19 -27.63 11.82
N VAL A 593 3.93 -28.00 10.82
CA VAL A 593 3.56 -29.02 9.84
C VAL A 593 4.47 -30.22 9.99
N GLU A 594 3.91 -31.36 10.35
CA GLU A 594 4.61 -32.64 10.37
C GLU A 594 4.13 -33.48 9.20
N ARG A 595 5.07 -33.93 8.39
CA ARG A 595 4.80 -34.90 7.32
C ARG A 595 5.30 -36.26 7.77
N LYS A 596 4.41 -37.21 7.88
CA LYS A 596 4.73 -38.60 8.15
C LYS A 596 4.45 -39.43 6.91
N ARG A 597 5.47 -40.10 6.40
CA ARG A 597 5.32 -41.06 5.31
C ARG A 597 4.94 -42.38 5.92
N ASP A 598 3.83 -42.95 5.49
CA ASP A 598 3.48 -44.30 5.87
C ASP A 598 4.43 -45.29 5.19
N PRO A 599 5.14 -46.13 5.94
CA PRO A 599 6.13 -47.08 5.40
C PRO A 599 5.50 -48.06 4.39
N TYR A 600 4.21 -48.34 4.52
CA TYR A 600 3.54 -49.38 3.74
C TYR A 600 2.74 -48.86 2.54
N SER A 601 2.14 -47.69 2.66
CA SER A 601 1.24 -47.16 1.63
C SER A 601 1.86 -46.03 0.80
N GLN A 602 3.08 -45.62 1.07
CA GLN A 602 3.73 -44.42 0.51
C GLN A 602 2.89 -43.13 0.65
N HIS A 603 1.78 -43.22 1.34
CA HIS A 603 0.89 -42.08 1.57
C HIS A 603 1.55 -41.09 2.55
N ILE A 604 1.60 -39.80 2.16
CA ILE A 604 2.14 -38.74 3.03
C ILE A 604 0.98 -38.15 3.81
N SER A 605 0.90 -38.48 5.10
CA SER A 605 -0.04 -37.80 6.03
C SER A 605 0.56 -36.49 6.50
N THR A 606 -0.20 -35.40 6.44
CA THR A 606 0.21 -34.09 6.93
C THR A 606 -0.58 -33.73 8.16
N THR A 607 0.10 -33.58 9.29
CA THR A 607 -0.52 -33.20 10.57
C THR A 607 -0.20 -31.75 10.86
N LEU A 608 -1.24 -30.96 11.18
CA LEU A 608 -1.10 -29.56 11.58
C LEU A 608 -1.25 -29.45 13.10
N THR A 609 -0.32 -28.75 13.74
CA THR A 609 -0.37 -28.46 15.18
C THR A 609 -0.39 -26.96 15.39
N LEU A 610 -1.44 -26.43 16.04
CA LEU A 610 -1.54 -25.01 16.36
C LEU A 610 -0.54 -24.64 17.45
N LEU A 611 0.32 -23.68 17.17
CA LEU A 611 1.45 -23.30 18.04
C LEU A 611 1.31 -21.88 18.60
N ALA A 612 0.72 -20.94 17.86
CA ALA A 612 0.60 -19.58 18.33
C ALA A 612 -0.57 -18.83 17.67
N LEU A 613 -1.11 -17.85 18.41
CA LEU A 613 -1.97 -16.79 17.94
C LEU A 613 -1.21 -15.46 18.04
N PRO A 614 -0.52 -15.10 16.97
CA PRO A 614 0.46 -14.02 17.00
C PRO A 614 -0.13 -12.66 17.35
N THR A 615 -1.27 -12.35 16.77
CA THR A 615 -1.95 -11.06 17.01
C THR A 615 -2.44 -10.86 18.44
N LEU A 616 -2.54 -11.94 19.20
CA LEU A 616 -2.94 -11.92 20.60
C LEU A 616 -1.76 -12.18 21.56
N GLY A 617 -0.54 -12.32 21.04
CA GLY A 617 0.64 -12.61 21.84
C GLY A 617 0.59 -13.94 22.60
N ILE A 618 -0.17 -14.94 22.11
CA ILE A 618 -0.34 -16.24 22.79
C ILE A 618 0.39 -17.33 22.02
N ARG A 619 1.21 -18.10 22.74
CA ARG A 619 2.01 -19.21 22.18
C ARG A 619 2.15 -20.39 23.15
N VAL A 620 2.41 -21.58 22.62
CA VAL A 620 2.72 -22.75 23.44
C VAL A 620 4.11 -22.60 24.07
N PRO A 621 4.34 -23.17 25.27
CA PRO A 621 5.66 -23.20 25.93
C PRO A 621 6.71 -23.91 25.06
N GLY A 622 7.95 -23.46 25.14
CA GLY A 622 9.06 -24.03 24.38
C GLY A 622 9.15 -23.50 22.93
N LEU A 623 8.13 -22.79 22.46
CA LEU A 623 8.19 -22.12 21.18
C LEU A 623 9.22 -20.99 21.20
N GLU A 624 9.53 -20.44 22.37
CA GLU A 624 10.56 -19.42 22.59
C GLU A 624 11.94 -19.83 22.09
N ARG A 625 12.25 -21.11 22.17
CA ARG A 625 13.51 -21.68 21.63
C ARG A 625 13.52 -21.70 20.11
N TRP A 626 12.35 -21.58 19.50
CA TRP A 626 12.12 -21.87 18.09
C TRP A 626 11.50 -20.69 17.32
N VAL A 627 10.67 -19.90 17.98
CA VAL A 627 10.05 -18.69 17.45
C VAL A 627 10.31 -17.58 18.44
N LYS A 628 11.03 -16.58 18.03
CA LYS A 628 11.32 -15.42 18.85
C LYS A 628 10.36 -14.31 18.48
N TYR A 629 9.69 -13.72 19.43
CA TYR A 629 8.98 -12.46 19.33
C TYR A 629 9.11 -11.65 20.62
N ASP A 630 9.03 -10.34 20.55
CA ASP A 630 9.08 -9.49 21.71
C ASP A 630 7.77 -9.60 22.49
N ASP A 631 7.82 -10.30 23.61
CA ASP A 631 6.88 -10.06 24.70
C ASP A 631 7.48 -8.97 25.58
N PRO A 632 6.68 -8.05 26.12
CA PRO A 632 7.11 -7.26 27.26
C PRO A 632 7.50 -8.24 28.39
N PRO A 633 8.63 -8.04 29.08
CA PRO A 633 9.07 -8.95 30.11
C PRO A 633 7.98 -9.11 31.18
N ASP A 634 7.53 -10.35 31.39
CA ASP A 634 6.73 -10.67 32.57
C ASP A 634 7.58 -10.28 33.79
N LYS A 635 7.10 -9.30 34.56
CA LYS A 635 7.71 -8.92 35.85
C LYS A 635 7.59 -10.11 36.85
N GLY A 636 8.48 -11.07 36.74
CA GLY A 636 8.44 -12.25 37.61
C GLY A 636 9.69 -13.09 37.67
N GLU A 637 10.60 -12.98 36.71
CA GLU A 637 11.85 -13.76 36.75
C GLU A 637 13.06 -12.87 36.44
N ALA A 638 13.59 -12.25 37.50
CA ALA A 638 14.91 -11.67 37.47
C ALA A 638 15.94 -12.82 37.52
N THR A 639 16.41 -13.30 36.39
CA THR A 639 17.64 -14.08 36.33
C THR A 639 18.78 -13.14 35.96
N SER A 640 19.64 -12.91 36.96
CA SER A 640 20.97 -12.36 36.84
C SER A 640 21.81 -13.19 35.87
N GLY A 641 22.24 -12.61 34.76
CA GLY A 641 23.13 -13.22 33.80
C GLY A 641 23.40 -12.28 32.65
N GLY A 642 24.58 -11.59 32.66
CA GLY A 642 25.06 -10.82 31.55
C GLY A 642 25.25 -11.71 30.33
N GLY A 643 24.42 -11.53 29.33
CA GLY A 643 24.48 -12.19 28.03
C GLY A 643 23.87 -11.29 26.98
N GLU A 644 24.51 -11.26 25.82
CA GLU A 644 24.13 -10.52 24.63
C GLU A 644 22.62 -10.51 24.40
N ARG A 645 22.05 -9.33 24.17
CA ARG A 645 20.64 -9.15 23.85
C ARG A 645 20.31 -9.96 22.60
N PRO A 646 19.43 -10.96 22.69
CA PRO A 646 19.06 -11.74 21.55
C PRO A 646 18.21 -10.89 20.60
N MET A 647 18.63 -10.79 19.33
CA MET A 647 17.81 -10.22 18.25
C MET A 647 16.89 -11.30 17.66
N PHE A 648 15.72 -11.20 17.44
CA PHE A 648 14.50 -11.66 17.65
C PHE A 648 13.54 -11.82 16.69
N ASN A 649 12.84 -12.43 15.83
CA ASN A 649 11.63 -12.45 16.11
C ASN A 649 10.65 -12.73 15.05
N TYR A 650 9.57 -12.63 15.32
CA TYR A 650 8.42 -12.61 14.56
C TYR A 650 7.87 -11.19 14.58
N GLU A 651 7.74 -10.63 13.43
CA GLU A 651 7.17 -9.32 13.25
C GLU A 651 5.79 -9.51 12.62
N LEU A 652 4.79 -8.94 13.27
CA LEU A 652 3.43 -8.96 12.80
C LEU A 652 2.96 -7.52 12.65
N PHE A 653 2.53 -7.19 11.46
CA PHE A 653 2.03 -5.87 11.14
C PHE A 653 0.63 -5.98 10.56
N ASN A 654 -0.23 -5.05 10.94
CA ASN A 654 -1.51 -4.91 10.28
C ASN A 654 -1.34 -4.03 9.04
N HIS A 655 -1.67 -4.55 7.86
CA HIS A 655 -1.59 -3.83 6.59
C HIS A 655 -2.78 -2.86 6.43
N ASN A 656 -3.04 -2.04 7.43
CA ASN A 656 -4.11 -1.09 7.39
C ASN A 656 -3.67 0.27 6.85
N LYS A 657 -4.53 0.88 6.06
CA LYS A 657 -4.28 2.07 5.26
C LYS A 657 -4.59 3.39 5.99
N LEU A 658 -4.59 3.39 7.33
CA LEU A 658 -4.93 4.53 8.17
C LEU A 658 -4.11 5.78 7.86
N GLN A 659 -2.85 5.60 7.51
CA GLN A 659 -1.92 6.71 7.35
C GLN A 659 -1.97 7.38 5.98
N GLN A 660 -2.60 6.78 4.97
CA GLN A 660 -2.76 7.44 3.67
C GLN A 660 -3.61 8.72 3.73
N GLN A 661 -4.44 8.86 4.74
CA GLN A 661 -5.22 10.06 4.96
C GLN A 661 -4.43 11.18 5.66
N ARG A 662 -3.33 10.85 6.35
CA ARG A 662 -2.51 11.81 7.11
C ARG A 662 -1.53 12.62 6.24
N GLY A 663 -1.08 12.07 5.12
CA GLY A 663 -0.12 12.74 4.22
C GLY A 663 -0.69 13.86 3.37
N ARG A 664 -1.99 14.10 3.44
CA ARG A 664 -2.63 15.22 2.77
C ARG A 664 -2.92 16.32 3.80
N ALA A 665 -1.92 17.15 4.08
CA ALA A 665 -2.18 18.45 4.69
C ALA A 665 -3.23 19.17 3.84
N PRO A 666 -4.27 19.79 4.45
CA PRO A 666 -5.23 20.57 3.70
C PRO A 666 -4.45 21.67 2.95
N LEU A 667 -4.69 21.78 1.65
CA LEU A 667 -4.23 22.91 0.86
C LEU A 667 -4.66 24.18 1.59
N PRO A 668 -3.79 25.19 1.74
CA PRO A 668 -4.20 26.48 2.27
C PRO A 668 -5.31 27.01 1.34
N LEU A 669 -6.45 27.34 1.95
CA LEU A 669 -7.55 27.97 1.23
C LEU A 669 -7.02 29.25 0.57
N PRO A 670 -7.35 29.53 -0.70
CA PRO A 670 -7.07 30.82 -1.28
C PRO A 670 -7.77 31.87 -0.41
N LYS A 671 -7.04 32.91 -0.03
CA LYS A 671 -7.59 34.05 0.71
C LYS A 671 -8.74 34.64 -0.13
N PRO A 672 -9.89 34.94 0.45
CA PRO A 672 -10.95 35.60 -0.27
C PRO A 672 -10.43 36.98 -0.73
N ARG A 673 -10.62 37.26 -2.02
CA ARG A 673 -10.56 38.61 -2.57
C ARG A 673 -11.83 39.33 -2.25
#